data_7ec61cae6d345c5c64d3de4e267854c9
#
_entry.id   7ec61cae6d345c5c64d3de4e267854c9
#
_cell.length_a   1.000
_cell.length_b   1.000
_cell.length_c   1.000
_cell.angle_alpha   90.00
_cell.angle_beta   90.00
_cell.angle_gamma   90.00
#
_symmetry.space_group_name_H-M   'P 1'
#
loop_
_entity.id
_entity.type
_entity.pdbx_description
1 polymer ?
#
loop_
_entity_poly.entity_id
_entity_poly.type
_entity_poly.pdbx_seq_one_letter_code
_entity_poly.pdbx_strand_id
1 'polypeptide(L)'
;MRHFVFWIMLWALAMGCYAQTDSTQVKKKKERTVELSGEVYDSFTKAKVKALITLMRSDSTFVDSMTCWTWSTSSYYQFKVPAQNADYIIKASAEGYNDTTMNYKLRHIARNSWFELPRILMKKKQRSDDDIYKEIGLGGVVVTGTKVKLAYRGDTLVYNASAFNLPEGSMLDGLIRQMPGAELKDNGDIYINGKKVDYLTLNGKDFFKGQNKVMIDNLPYYTVKELKVFDKSTKQSELIGHDVEKKDYVMDVQLKREYNRGLMGNIEGGYGTDKRYMGRLFGLYYDDHSRVIIFGNTNNVNEIHPPGAEGEWTPSNMPQGLRSTKQTGLHIETEDKDKNWETNFDAGFYWDDADNMSRTSSERFATGGNIIGGSESWSRQKDFRFQAFDYFQIKKPVTLWGTLNVTYTNGHRTNGSQDSTYRESLINQSFNDGLTRYHTLNLNGNIGLHHKFAWGDYLMAGLSGSYMRQKPSDSWTMNRTLFTQTSDTDLRHNYADTHSDNYSYEAEFGYYLQLLNRWFIGANASYTQSLDNSNNLRYRLDRLAEDKLQTEWLPSTHEELKSVIDLNNCDEQQLLTRTMTTSLEIMHSSDNEYFSFSLPIKNPHERLYYNDFAGLDTIARRSYVEIAPRINWSRWGKKNGLNSLGYSMNMSRPSLADLMPVDDTTNPLVTTINNPDLKPTLTHNVNIGFQFNNDSIRRFIRVWSNASLTQHSIGTRTIYDTTTGVYTYMQDNINGNWNWNLGTSYEQPLDSAKRITLQQRFSVDYLHSVDFDVVYESYKPFEEYDFLKSTVHNWTLNEHLGIEYQKDKLTVGISGEIDWRRSTSHRANFENISAFDYNYGGLLRYTIPWVKVNIATDIRIYSRRGYQSKMMNTDDLVWNAELARSLFNEKLTLKFTAFDLLHQLSNKQYSVNAQGRTETWNNCIPRYVMLSVAYKFNKQPKK
;
A
#
# COMPACT_ATOMS: atom_id res chain seq x y z
N MET A 1 -20.52 15.80 -25.32
CA MET A 1 -19.51 16.43 -24.43
C MET A 1 -19.65 17.95 -24.25
N ARG A 2 -19.85 18.76 -25.29
CA ARG A 2 -20.04 20.23 -25.16
C ARG A 2 -21.24 20.65 -24.27
N HIS A 3 -22.34 19.88 -24.26
CA HIS A 3 -23.52 20.19 -23.45
C HIS A 3 -23.39 19.80 -21.98
N PHE A 4 -22.56 18.81 -21.63
CA PHE A 4 -22.35 18.35 -20.26
C PHE A 4 -21.50 19.32 -19.43
N VAL A 5 -20.46 19.89 -20.04
CA VAL A 5 -19.61 20.93 -19.42
C VAL A 5 -20.37 22.22 -19.22
N PHE A 6 -21.27 22.57 -20.14
CA PHE A 6 -22.12 23.75 -20.03
C PHE A 6 -23.14 23.64 -18.87
N TRP A 7 -23.68 22.45 -18.62
CA TRP A 7 -24.58 22.19 -17.50
C TRP A 7 -23.87 22.21 -16.13
N ILE A 8 -22.65 21.76 -16.06
CA ILE A 8 -21.84 21.84 -14.81
C ILE A 8 -21.47 23.29 -14.50
N MET A 9 -21.13 24.11 -15.50
CA MET A 9 -20.89 25.54 -15.31
C MET A 9 -22.16 26.30 -14.94
N LEU A 10 -23.30 25.95 -15.48
CA LEU A 10 -24.59 26.57 -15.10
C LEU A 10 -25.00 26.23 -13.66
N TRP A 11 -24.70 25.02 -13.20
CA TRP A 11 -24.98 24.59 -11.82
C TRP A 11 -24.08 25.30 -10.78
N ALA A 12 -22.82 25.54 -11.13
CA ALA A 12 -21.89 26.32 -10.31
C ALA A 12 -22.29 27.82 -10.21
N LEU A 13 -22.88 28.38 -11.25
CA LEU A 13 -23.39 29.75 -11.29
C LEU A 13 -24.75 29.94 -10.55
N ALA A 14 -25.55 28.86 -10.49
CA ALA A 14 -26.86 28.92 -9.82
C ALA A 14 -26.78 28.88 -8.27
N MET A 15 -25.66 28.50 -7.69
CA MET A 15 -25.43 28.54 -6.23
C MET A 15 -24.96 29.91 -5.69
N GLY A 16 -24.74 30.88 -6.56
CA GLY A 16 -24.27 32.22 -6.21
C GLY A 16 -25.35 33.29 -5.99
N CYS A 17 -26.64 33.02 -6.20
CA CYS A 17 -27.70 34.02 -6.17
C CYS A 17 -28.86 33.69 -5.19
N TYR A 18 -28.56 33.68 -3.89
CA TYR A 18 -29.60 33.84 -2.88
C TYR A 18 -29.07 34.59 -1.67
N ALA A 19 -29.08 35.91 -1.74
CA ALA A 19 -29.14 36.79 -0.59
C ALA A 19 -29.25 38.26 -1.02
N GLN A 20 -30.44 38.71 -1.25
CA GLN A 20 -30.78 40.12 -1.03
C GLN A 20 -32.29 40.24 -0.70
N THR A 21 -32.58 40.45 0.56
CA THR A 21 -33.82 41.15 0.98
C THR A 21 -33.41 42.32 1.84
N ASP A 22 -33.85 43.47 1.38
CA ASP A 22 -33.65 44.79 1.97
C ASP A 22 -34.35 44.91 3.35
N SER A 23 -33.64 45.47 4.34
CA SER A 23 -34.23 46.22 5.42
C SER A 23 -33.30 47.33 5.85
N THR A 24 -33.73 48.54 5.56
CA THR A 24 -33.13 49.79 6.00
C THR A 24 -33.07 49.89 7.53
N GLN A 25 -31.86 49.74 8.08
CA GLN A 25 -31.53 50.22 9.41
C GLN A 25 -30.19 50.98 9.40
N VAL A 26 -30.19 52.08 10.16
CA VAL A 26 -29.13 53.06 10.35
C VAL A 26 -27.77 52.42 10.57
N LYS A 27 -26.81 52.69 9.68
CA LYS A 27 -25.42 52.25 9.74
C LYS A 27 -24.69 52.84 10.96
N LYS A 28 -24.62 52.11 12.08
CA LYS A 28 -23.50 52.21 13.00
C LYS A 28 -22.27 51.62 12.30
N LYS A 29 -21.16 52.34 12.26
CA LYS A 29 -19.87 51.91 11.72
C LYS A 29 -19.49 50.59 12.41
N LYS A 30 -19.62 49.46 11.73
CA LYS A 30 -19.29 48.14 12.26
C LYS A 30 -17.76 48.08 12.47
N GLU A 31 -17.34 48.05 13.71
CA GLU A 31 -15.91 47.81 14.00
C GLU A 31 -15.49 46.50 13.37
N ARG A 32 -14.37 46.53 12.66
CA ARG A 32 -13.77 45.31 12.06
C ARG A 32 -13.39 44.37 13.19
N THR A 33 -13.86 43.12 13.12
CA THR A 33 -13.53 42.05 14.07
C THR A 33 -12.69 40.98 13.37
N VAL A 34 -11.87 40.30 14.14
CA VAL A 34 -11.12 39.09 13.73
C VAL A 34 -11.55 37.92 14.61
N GLU A 35 -11.39 36.72 14.10
CA GLU A 35 -11.72 35.48 14.79
C GLU A 35 -10.45 34.84 15.32
N LEU A 36 -10.43 34.52 16.62
CA LEU A 36 -9.40 33.69 17.27
C LEU A 36 -10.00 32.32 17.48
N SER A 37 -9.37 31.29 16.93
CA SER A 37 -9.88 29.93 17.07
C SER A 37 -8.76 28.98 17.51
N GLY A 38 -9.10 27.93 18.21
CA GLY A 38 -8.14 26.97 18.68
C GLY A 38 -8.79 25.66 19.11
N GLU A 39 -7.97 24.71 19.46
CA GLU A 39 -8.36 23.35 19.84
C GLU A 39 -7.81 23.00 21.23
N VAL A 40 -8.52 22.12 21.94
CA VAL A 40 -8.12 21.66 23.28
C VAL A 40 -8.03 20.14 23.30
N TYR A 41 -6.90 19.64 23.75
CA TYR A 41 -6.62 18.23 23.83
C TYR A 41 -6.03 17.83 25.17
N ASP A 42 -6.18 16.58 25.55
CA ASP A 42 -5.43 15.96 26.62
C ASP A 42 -3.93 15.94 26.23
N SER A 43 -3.07 16.40 27.12
CA SER A 43 -1.64 16.55 26.84
C SER A 43 -0.93 15.24 26.49
N PHE A 44 -1.49 14.13 26.99
CA PHE A 44 -0.89 12.80 26.80
C PHE A 44 -1.56 12.00 25.70
N THR A 45 -2.89 11.83 25.79
CA THR A 45 -3.66 10.99 24.87
C THR A 45 -3.98 11.67 23.56
N LYS A 46 -3.78 13.01 23.49
CA LYS A 46 -4.26 13.85 22.39
C LYS A 46 -5.77 13.70 22.12
N ALA A 47 -6.48 13.10 23.07
CA ALA A 47 -7.94 13.05 23.01
C ALA A 47 -8.52 14.45 23.25
N LYS A 48 -9.66 14.70 22.65
CA LYS A 48 -10.40 15.96 22.82
C LYS A 48 -10.86 16.16 24.26
N VAL A 49 -10.76 17.38 24.72
CA VAL A 49 -11.25 17.77 26.03
C VAL A 49 -12.36 18.78 25.87
N LYS A 50 -13.54 18.48 26.43
CA LYS A 50 -14.62 19.46 26.56
C LYS A 50 -14.27 20.43 27.69
N ALA A 51 -13.71 21.57 27.34
CA ALA A 51 -13.24 22.58 28.27
C ALA A 51 -14.06 23.85 28.17
N LEU A 52 -14.22 24.56 29.28
CA LEU A 52 -14.62 25.96 29.31
C LEU A 52 -13.38 26.80 29.00
N ILE A 53 -13.47 27.59 27.93
CA ILE A 53 -12.40 28.51 27.52
C ILE A 53 -12.81 29.91 27.88
N THR A 54 -11.96 30.60 28.63
CA THR A 54 -12.14 31.99 29.02
C THR A 54 -11.08 32.84 28.36
N LEU A 55 -11.49 33.83 27.60
CA LEU A 55 -10.64 34.81 26.98
C LEU A 55 -10.57 36.06 27.86
N MET A 56 -9.36 36.49 28.19
CA MET A 56 -9.06 37.66 29.01
C MET A 56 -8.03 38.54 28.32
N ARG A 57 -8.00 39.83 28.63
CA ARG A 57 -6.87 40.72 28.27
C ARG A 57 -5.67 40.44 29.16
N SER A 58 -4.51 41.01 28.78
CA SER A 58 -3.26 40.86 29.54
C SER A 58 -3.37 41.39 30.98
N ASP A 59 -4.30 42.33 31.26
CA ASP A 59 -4.63 42.83 32.60
C ASP A 59 -5.63 41.94 33.36
N SER A 60 -5.89 40.74 32.87
CA SER A 60 -6.88 39.80 33.42
C SER A 60 -8.32 40.23 33.34
N THR A 61 -8.68 41.29 32.61
CA THR A 61 -10.07 41.68 32.37
C THR A 61 -10.76 40.66 31.47
N PHE A 62 -11.93 40.22 31.84
CA PHE A 62 -12.78 39.29 31.10
C PHE A 62 -13.20 39.88 29.75
N VAL A 63 -13.05 39.08 28.68
CA VAL A 63 -13.49 39.46 27.33
C VAL A 63 -14.68 38.60 26.90
N ASP A 64 -14.54 37.29 26.96
CA ASP A 64 -15.56 36.35 26.50
C ASP A 64 -15.28 34.95 27.07
N SER A 65 -16.28 34.06 27.07
CA SER A 65 -16.08 32.65 27.42
C SER A 65 -17.01 31.73 26.65
N MET A 66 -16.53 30.55 26.32
CA MET A 66 -17.33 29.51 25.68
C MET A 66 -16.87 28.10 26.10
N THR A 67 -17.81 27.17 26.09
CA THR A 67 -17.48 25.76 26.19
C THR A 67 -17.11 25.21 24.80
N CYS A 68 -16.00 24.51 24.67
CA CYS A 68 -15.61 23.91 23.42
C CYS A 68 -16.71 23.07 22.76
N TRP A 69 -16.93 23.27 21.47
CA TRP A 69 -17.72 22.33 20.68
C TRP A 69 -16.91 21.08 20.45
N THR A 70 -17.36 19.95 20.99
CA THR A 70 -16.77 18.65 20.77
C THR A 70 -17.47 17.96 19.60
N TRP A 71 -16.80 17.92 18.46
CA TRP A 71 -17.25 17.18 17.28
C TRP A 71 -16.49 15.83 17.20
N SER A 72 -16.85 14.95 16.29
CA SER A 72 -16.19 13.65 16.17
C SER A 72 -14.67 13.71 16.00
N THR A 73 -14.12 14.81 15.55
CA THR A 73 -12.69 14.98 15.21
C THR A 73 -11.94 16.07 15.98
N SER A 74 -12.57 17.05 16.62
CA SER A 74 -11.89 18.14 17.34
C SER A 74 -12.68 18.69 18.53
N SER A 75 -11.98 19.27 19.50
CA SER A 75 -12.56 20.11 20.55
C SER A 75 -12.19 21.57 20.25
N TYR A 76 -13.10 22.26 19.64
CA TYR A 76 -12.88 23.55 19.01
C TYR A 76 -13.51 24.69 19.78
N TYR A 77 -12.82 25.84 19.84
CA TYR A 77 -13.36 27.08 20.37
C TYR A 77 -13.04 28.27 19.45
N GLN A 78 -13.85 29.30 19.49
CA GLN A 78 -13.77 30.47 18.63
C GLN A 78 -14.27 31.73 19.34
N PHE A 79 -13.47 32.81 19.27
CA PHE A 79 -13.83 34.11 19.80
C PHE A 79 -13.77 35.18 18.71
N LYS A 80 -14.69 36.15 18.74
CA LYS A 80 -14.67 37.34 17.89
C LYS A 80 -14.13 38.51 18.69
N VAL A 81 -13.03 39.08 18.27
CA VAL A 81 -12.39 40.20 18.95
C VAL A 81 -12.15 41.38 17.99
N PRO A 82 -12.07 42.65 18.50
CA PRO A 82 -11.74 43.77 17.65
C PRO A 82 -10.45 43.60 16.87
N ALA A 83 -10.42 44.02 15.60
CA ALA A 83 -9.27 43.92 14.73
C ALA A 83 -8.18 44.97 15.06
N GLN A 84 -7.61 44.86 16.24
CA GLN A 84 -6.50 45.70 16.73
C GLN A 84 -5.45 44.87 17.44
N ASN A 85 -4.20 45.32 17.40
CA ASN A 85 -3.12 44.66 18.13
C ASN A 85 -3.45 44.62 19.62
N ALA A 86 -3.49 43.41 20.21
CA ALA A 86 -3.83 43.18 21.60
C ALA A 86 -3.15 41.93 22.12
N ASP A 87 -2.96 41.87 23.44
CA ASP A 87 -2.43 40.69 24.12
C ASP A 87 -3.58 40.05 24.90
N TYR A 88 -3.75 38.76 24.73
CA TYR A 88 -4.80 37.96 25.33
C TYR A 88 -4.22 36.84 26.18
N ILE A 89 -4.93 36.52 27.26
CA ILE A 89 -4.75 35.34 28.09
C ILE A 89 -5.96 34.42 27.84
N ILE A 90 -5.68 33.20 27.44
CA ILE A 90 -6.69 32.17 27.20
C ILE A 90 -6.55 31.12 28.27
N LYS A 91 -7.60 30.93 29.07
CA LYS A 91 -7.64 29.93 30.14
C LYS A 91 -8.60 28.82 29.75
N ALA A 92 -8.11 27.56 29.77
CA ALA A 92 -8.90 26.37 29.60
C ALA A 92 -9.11 25.66 30.94
N SER A 93 -10.36 25.36 31.30
CA SER A 93 -10.76 24.65 32.49
C SER A 93 -11.69 23.48 32.15
N ALA A 94 -11.39 22.27 32.64
CA ALA A 94 -12.19 21.08 32.40
C ALA A 94 -12.17 20.18 33.65
N GLU A 95 -13.27 19.47 33.85
CA GLU A 95 -13.40 18.54 34.97
C GLU A 95 -12.32 17.42 34.85
N GLY A 96 -11.59 17.18 35.95
CA GLY A 96 -10.50 16.20 35.99
C GLY A 96 -9.19 16.65 35.38
N TYR A 97 -9.06 17.90 34.93
CA TYR A 97 -7.83 18.50 34.38
C TYR A 97 -7.34 19.68 35.22
N ASN A 98 -6.04 19.93 35.15
CA ASN A 98 -5.48 21.16 35.69
C ASN A 98 -5.80 22.30 34.74
N ASP A 99 -6.20 23.45 35.28
CA ASP A 99 -6.41 24.66 34.49
C ASP A 99 -5.13 24.98 33.71
N THR A 100 -5.28 25.27 32.44
CA THR A 100 -4.16 25.60 31.54
C THR A 100 -4.35 26.99 30.98
N THR A 101 -3.34 27.83 31.12
CA THR A 101 -3.34 29.19 30.57
C THR A 101 -2.34 29.33 29.45
N MET A 102 -2.71 30.09 28.43
CA MET A 102 -1.88 30.40 27.27
C MET A 102 -1.93 31.90 27.00
N ASN A 103 -0.78 32.53 26.81
CA ASN A 103 -0.68 33.94 26.40
C ASN A 103 -0.59 34.00 24.89
N TYR A 104 -1.39 34.86 24.27
CA TYR A 104 -1.40 35.06 22.83
C TYR A 104 -1.30 36.53 22.47
N LYS A 105 -0.36 36.86 21.58
CA LYS A 105 -0.16 38.25 21.10
C LYS A 105 -0.78 38.35 19.70
N LEU A 106 -1.91 39.00 19.58
CA LEU A 106 -2.57 39.27 18.30
C LEU A 106 -1.82 40.41 17.58
N ARG A 107 -1.20 40.09 16.44
CA ARG A 107 -0.42 41.01 15.61
C ARG A 107 -0.70 40.71 14.12
N HIS A 108 -0.21 41.57 13.23
CA HIS A 108 -0.31 41.36 11.75
C HIS A 108 -1.74 41.24 11.21
N ILE A 109 -2.65 42.05 11.71
CA ILE A 109 -4.11 41.99 11.44
C ILE A 109 -4.47 42.50 10.03
N ALA A 110 -3.57 43.16 9.30
CA ALA A 110 -3.90 43.88 8.07
C ALA A 110 -4.49 42.99 6.95
N ARG A 111 -4.12 41.75 6.88
CA ARG A 111 -4.59 40.79 5.86
C ARG A 111 -5.53 39.71 6.41
N ASN A 112 -5.42 39.35 7.69
CA ASN A 112 -6.13 38.21 8.27
C ASN A 112 -7.38 38.66 9.02
N SER A 113 -8.47 37.90 8.85
CA SER A 113 -9.68 38.00 9.68
C SER A 113 -9.86 36.80 10.59
N TRP A 114 -8.97 35.82 10.50
CA TRP A 114 -8.99 34.60 11.29
C TRP A 114 -7.56 34.22 11.72
N PHE A 115 -7.39 33.84 12.98
CA PHE A 115 -6.12 33.48 13.59
C PHE A 115 -6.29 32.15 14.31
N GLU A 116 -5.52 31.17 13.95
CA GLU A 116 -5.44 29.89 14.65
C GLU A 116 -4.45 29.99 15.82
N LEU A 117 -4.96 29.68 16.99
CA LEU A 117 -4.21 29.66 18.23
C LEU A 117 -3.46 28.34 18.40
N PRO A 118 -2.29 28.30 19.04
CA PRO A 118 -1.66 27.04 19.40
C PRO A 118 -2.60 26.14 20.17
N ARG A 119 -2.52 24.84 19.94
CA ARG A 119 -3.33 23.84 20.62
C ARG A 119 -3.11 23.90 22.14
N ILE A 120 -4.18 23.93 22.91
CA ILE A 120 -4.12 23.87 24.37
C ILE A 120 -4.04 22.40 24.77
N LEU A 121 -2.95 22.01 25.43
CA LEU A 121 -2.72 20.66 25.91
C LEU A 121 -2.96 20.62 27.42
N MET A 122 -4.10 20.11 27.87
CA MET A 122 -4.49 20.04 29.27
C MET A 122 -3.92 18.80 29.96
N LYS A 123 -3.27 18.98 31.10
CA LYS A 123 -2.79 17.88 31.94
C LYS A 123 -3.89 17.45 32.90
N LYS A 124 -4.14 16.14 33.01
CA LYS A 124 -5.05 15.61 34.03
C LYS A 124 -4.55 15.93 35.43
N LYS A 125 -5.48 16.24 36.34
CA LYS A 125 -5.17 16.31 37.74
C LYS A 125 -4.61 14.93 38.18
N GLN A 126 -3.42 14.93 38.75
CA GLN A 126 -2.91 13.71 39.43
C GLN A 126 -3.87 13.43 40.58
N ARG A 127 -4.75 12.46 40.41
CA ARG A 127 -5.40 11.83 41.57
C ARG A 127 -4.33 10.97 42.20
N SER A 128 -4.08 11.14 43.52
CA SER A 128 -3.33 10.18 44.30
C SER A 128 -4.06 8.83 44.18
N ASP A 129 -3.31 7.74 44.13
CA ASP A 129 -3.90 6.39 44.15
C ASP A 129 -4.80 6.17 45.39
N ASP A 130 -4.63 6.94 46.44
CA ASP A 130 -5.46 6.98 47.65
C ASP A 130 -6.90 7.52 47.39
N ASP A 131 -7.11 8.36 46.42
CA ASP A 131 -8.44 8.86 46.08
C ASP A 131 -9.33 7.86 45.29
N ILE A 132 -8.73 6.78 44.79
CA ILE A 132 -9.44 5.69 44.08
C ILE A 132 -9.93 4.64 45.11
N TYR A 133 -9.34 4.60 46.28
CA TYR A 133 -9.61 3.63 47.35
C TYR A 133 -10.00 4.31 48.68
N LYS A 134 -10.78 5.36 48.65
CA LYS A 134 -11.46 5.78 49.86
C LYS A 134 -12.47 4.68 50.24
N GLU A 135 -12.06 3.78 51.12
CA GLU A 135 -12.97 2.92 51.88
C GLU A 135 -13.88 3.83 52.70
N ILE A 136 -15.08 4.00 52.22
CA ILE A 136 -16.15 4.48 53.08
C ILE A 136 -16.53 3.27 53.94
N GLY A 137 -15.97 3.22 55.16
CA GLY A 137 -16.31 2.23 56.16
C GLY A 137 -17.79 2.40 56.57
N LEU A 138 -18.69 1.85 55.82
CA LEU A 138 -20.05 1.52 56.22
C LEU A 138 -20.03 0.07 56.67
N GLY A 139 -20.19 -0.12 57.96
CA GLY A 139 -20.05 -1.38 58.65
C GLY A 139 -20.43 -2.63 57.87
N GLY A 140 -19.47 -3.47 57.62
CA GLY A 140 -19.66 -4.91 57.41
C GLY A 140 -20.19 -5.39 56.06
N VAL A 141 -20.25 -4.57 55.00
CA VAL A 141 -20.57 -5.02 53.64
C VAL A 141 -19.36 -4.81 52.75
N VAL A 142 -18.68 -5.86 52.44
CA VAL A 142 -17.63 -5.91 51.38
C VAL A 142 -18.38 -5.88 50.04
N VAL A 143 -18.53 -4.69 49.47
CA VAL A 143 -19.00 -4.55 48.06
C VAL A 143 -17.76 -4.80 47.17
N THR A 144 -17.62 -6.00 46.65
CA THR A 144 -16.70 -6.27 45.55
C THR A 144 -17.23 -5.54 44.31
N GLY A 145 -16.76 -4.31 44.10
CA GLY A 145 -17.08 -3.51 42.93
C GLY A 145 -16.58 -4.22 41.68
N THR A 146 -17.47 -4.59 40.76
CA THR A 146 -17.10 -5.15 39.45
C THR A 146 -16.27 -4.12 38.72
N LYS A 147 -15.01 -4.43 38.40
CA LYS A 147 -14.12 -3.55 37.63
C LYS A 147 -14.75 -3.23 36.28
N VAL A 148 -14.88 -1.95 35.95
CA VAL A 148 -15.48 -1.52 34.68
C VAL A 148 -14.54 -1.89 33.54
N LYS A 149 -14.99 -2.73 32.60
CA LYS A 149 -14.20 -3.20 31.46
C LYS A 149 -13.94 -2.11 30.42
N LEU A 150 -14.91 -1.22 30.22
CA LEU A 150 -14.94 -0.23 29.15
C LEU A 150 -15.52 1.07 29.68
N ALA A 151 -14.83 2.18 29.42
CA ALA A 151 -15.28 3.51 29.77
C ALA A 151 -14.98 4.49 28.62
N TYR A 152 -15.87 5.45 28.40
CA TYR A 152 -15.62 6.59 27.54
C TYR A 152 -15.04 7.74 28.36
N ARG A 153 -13.89 8.27 27.98
CA ARG A 153 -13.29 9.49 28.54
C ARG A 153 -13.18 10.56 27.46
N GLY A 154 -14.23 11.38 27.30
CA GLY A 154 -14.40 12.20 26.10
C GLY A 154 -14.63 11.29 24.87
N ASP A 155 -13.93 11.54 23.79
CA ASP A 155 -14.00 10.71 22.57
C ASP A 155 -13.05 9.51 22.59
N THR A 156 -12.28 9.34 23.67
CA THR A 156 -11.36 8.20 23.82
C THR A 156 -12.09 7.04 24.46
N LEU A 157 -12.05 5.91 23.77
CA LEU A 157 -12.51 4.63 24.28
C LEU A 157 -11.41 4.01 25.11
N VAL A 158 -11.65 3.73 26.38
CA VAL A 158 -10.64 3.20 27.34
C VAL A 158 -11.06 1.82 27.80
N TYR A 159 -10.23 0.82 27.55
CA TYR A 159 -10.37 -0.53 28.05
C TYR A 159 -9.41 -0.75 29.23
N ASN A 160 -9.94 -1.17 30.37
CA ASN A 160 -9.13 -1.48 31.55
C ASN A 160 -8.64 -2.93 31.48
N ALA A 161 -7.36 -3.13 31.19
CA ALA A 161 -6.78 -4.47 31.04
C ALA A 161 -6.98 -5.36 32.28
N SER A 162 -6.94 -4.79 33.49
CA SER A 162 -7.12 -5.55 34.75
C SER A 162 -8.55 -6.05 34.99
N ALA A 163 -9.52 -5.61 34.17
CA ALA A 163 -10.90 -6.07 34.27
C ALA A 163 -11.20 -7.33 33.45
N PHE A 164 -10.22 -7.80 32.67
CA PHE A 164 -10.30 -9.00 31.84
C PHE A 164 -9.59 -10.15 32.51
N ASN A 165 -10.24 -11.31 32.51
CA ASN A 165 -9.70 -12.51 33.11
C ASN A 165 -9.07 -13.37 32.01
N LEU A 166 -7.78 -13.20 31.85
CA LEU A 166 -7.00 -13.92 30.85
C LEU A 166 -6.10 -14.95 31.52
N PRO A 167 -5.83 -16.09 30.88
CA PRO A 167 -4.84 -17.04 31.35
C PRO A 167 -3.48 -16.39 31.55
N GLU A 168 -2.69 -16.84 32.51
CA GLU A 168 -1.32 -16.39 32.69
C GLU A 168 -0.53 -16.62 31.39
N GLY A 169 0.24 -15.57 30.94
CA GLY A 169 1.06 -15.58 29.71
C GLY A 169 0.32 -15.29 28.43
N SER A 170 -0.98 -14.97 28.47
CA SER A 170 -1.66 -14.44 27.30
C SER A 170 -0.94 -13.16 26.82
N MET A 171 -0.84 -13.01 25.52
CA MET A 171 -0.30 -11.80 24.90
C MET A 171 -1.41 -10.78 24.66
N LEU A 172 -1.06 -9.66 24.07
CA LEU A 172 -1.99 -8.58 23.78
C LEU A 172 -3.15 -9.04 22.89
N ASP A 173 -2.92 -10.01 22.00
CA ASP A 173 -3.95 -10.65 21.16
C ASP A 173 -5.11 -11.19 22.00
N GLY A 174 -4.81 -11.94 23.04
CA GLY A 174 -5.82 -12.49 23.97
C GLY A 174 -6.66 -11.40 24.64
N LEU A 175 -6.05 -10.26 24.98
CA LEU A 175 -6.74 -9.12 25.55
C LEU A 175 -7.66 -8.46 24.53
N ILE A 176 -7.16 -8.19 23.34
CA ILE A 176 -7.93 -7.54 22.26
C ILE A 176 -9.14 -8.39 21.88
N ARG A 177 -8.97 -9.71 21.74
CA ARG A 177 -10.08 -10.63 21.41
C ARG A 177 -11.20 -10.66 22.46
N GLN A 178 -10.91 -10.32 23.71
CA GLN A 178 -11.93 -10.25 24.77
C GLN A 178 -12.53 -8.87 24.96
N MET A 179 -12.00 -7.82 24.31
CA MET A 179 -12.51 -6.46 24.45
C MET A 179 -13.86 -6.31 23.77
N PRO A 180 -14.87 -5.77 24.48
CA PRO A 180 -16.15 -5.47 23.86
C PRO A 180 -16.00 -4.49 22.69
N GLY A 181 -16.44 -4.88 21.50
CA GLY A 181 -16.35 -4.05 20.31
C GLY A 181 -15.08 -4.23 19.51
N ALA A 182 -14.13 -5.01 19.99
CA ALA A 182 -12.92 -5.31 19.25
C ALA A 182 -13.05 -6.58 18.42
N GLU A 183 -12.48 -6.56 17.25
CA GLU A 183 -12.27 -7.69 16.37
C GLU A 183 -10.79 -7.70 15.96
N LEU A 184 -10.11 -8.80 16.19
CA LEU A 184 -8.73 -9.03 15.78
C LEU A 184 -8.73 -10.06 14.65
N LYS A 185 -8.30 -9.64 13.46
CA LYS A 185 -8.10 -10.50 12.30
C LYS A 185 -6.80 -11.29 12.43
N ASP A 186 -6.65 -12.35 11.64
CA ASP A 186 -5.46 -13.22 11.69
C ASP A 186 -4.20 -12.53 11.16
N ASN A 187 -4.37 -11.57 10.27
CA ASN A 187 -3.28 -10.72 9.76
C ASN A 187 -2.82 -9.64 10.75
N GLY A 188 -3.43 -9.54 11.95
CA GLY A 188 -3.10 -8.52 12.95
C GLY A 188 -3.91 -7.23 12.84
N ASP A 189 -4.82 -7.12 11.89
CA ASP A 189 -5.74 -5.99 11.80
C ASP A 189 -6.70 -5.98 12.97
N ILE A 190 -6.84 -4.82 13.60
CA ILE A 190 -7.75 -4.59 14.72
C ILE A 190 -8.88 -3.69 14.26
N TYR A 191 -10.10 -4.09 14.53
CA TYR A 191 -11.28 -3.27 14.32
C TYR A 191 -11.92 -2.98 15.67
N ILE A 192 -12.22 -1.72 15.91
CA ILE A 192 -12.96 -1.28 17.11
C ILE A 192 -14.28 -0.69 16.67
N ASN A 193 -15.38 -1.34 17.04
CA ASN A 193 -16.73 -0.98 16.62
C ASN A 193 -16.87 -0.85 15.08
N GLY A 194 -16.22 -1.78 14.33
CA GLY A 194 -16.24 -1.81 12.87
C GLY A 194 -15.30 -0.81 12.18
N LYS A 195 -14.58 0.05 12.93
CA LYS A 195 -13.58 0.96 12.38
C LYS A 195 -12.19 0.35 12.53
N LYS A 196 -11.43 0.23 11.44
CA LYS A 196 -10.06 -0.28 11.46
C LYS A 196 -9.17 0.66 12.25
N VAL A 197 -8.36 0.10 13.15
CA VAL A 197 -7.24 0.79 13.81
C VAL A 197 -6.09 0.86 12.82
N ASP A 198 -5.65 2.07 12.51
CA ASP A 198 -4.59 2.28 11.51
C ASP A 198 -3.25 1.74 12.03
N TYR A 199 -2.91 1.96 13.30
CA TYR A 199 -1.73 1.37 13.95
C TYR A 199 -1.82 1.43 15.48
N LEU A 200 -0.92 0.69 16.12
CA LEU A 200 -0.76 0.68 17.57
C LEU A 200 0.28 1.71 18.02
N THR A 201 0.04 2.28 19.20
CA THR A 201 1.05 3.07 19.92
C THR A 201 1.34 2.43 21.27
N LEU A 202 2.55 2.62 21.79
CA LEU A 202 2.95 2.15 23.12
C LEU A 202 3.29 3.36 24.00
N ASN A 203 2.51 3.57 25.06
CA ASN A 203 2.64 4.74 25.94
C ASN A 203 2.59 6.08 25.15
N GLY A 204 1.74 6.19 24.12
CA GLY A 204 1.56 7.38 23.29
C GLY A 204 2.56 7.53 22.14
N LYS A 205 3.55 6.65 22.01
CA LYS A 205 4.54 6.65 20.92
C LYS A 205 4.15 5.66 19.86
N ASP A 206 4.43 5.99 18.60
CA ASP A 206 4.23 5.07 17.48
C ASP A 206 5.08 3.82 17.71
N PHE A 207 4.51 2.66 17.48
CA PHE A 207 5.18 1.38 17.68
C PHE A 207 4.98 0.53 16.44
N PHE A 208 6.02 0.35 15.65
CA PHE A 208 5.97 -0.38 14.38
C PHE A 208 4.75 0.01 13.54
N LYS A 209 4.69 1.26 13.12
CA LYS A 209 3.58 1.78 12.33
C LYS A 209 3.33 0.86 11.12
N GLY A 210 2.13 0.28 11.06
CA GLY A 210 1.77 -0.69 10.02
C GLY A 210 2.16 -2.15 10.31
N GLN A 211 2.75 -2.46 11.47
CA GLN A 211 3.11 -3.82 11.88
C GLN A 211 2.52 -4.17 13.25
N ASN A 212 1.21 -4.05 13.38
CA ASN A 212 0.49 -4.27 14.64
C ASN A 212 0.81 -5.64 15.28
N LYS A 213 1.04 -6.64 14.46
CA LYS A 213 1.29 -8.02 14.89
C LYS A 213 2.54 -8.16 15.75
N VAL A 214 3.56 -7.32 15.52
CA VAL A 214 4.76 -7.32 16.38
C VAL A 214 4.39 -7.06 17.84
N MET A 215 3.53 -6.06 18.11
CA MET A 215 3.07 -5.79 19.48
C MET A 215 2.08 -6.84 19.97
N ILE A 216 1.14 -7.22 19.14
CA ILE A 216 0.04 -8.14 19.49
C ILE A 216 0.58 -9.49 19.95
N ASP A 217 1.54 -10.05 19.24
CA ASP A 217 2.07 -11.39 19.47
C ASP A 217 3.16 -11.44 20.57
N ASN A 218 3.79 -10.30 20.86
CA ASN A 218 4.97 -10.27 21.73
C ASN A 218 4.78 -9.51 23.04
N LEU A 219 3.75 -8.65 23.17
CA LEU A 219 3.51 -7.90 24.39
C LEU A 219 2.60 -8.68 25.36
N PRO A 220 3.08 -9.09 26.54
CA PRO A 220 2.26 -9.80 27.52
C PRO A 220 1.14 -8.90 28.07
N TYR A 221 -0.11 -9.40 28.10
CA TYR A 221 -1.28 -8.63 28.55
C TYR A 221 -1.16 -8.11 29.99
N TYR A 222 -0.49 -8.86 30.87
CA TYR A 222 -0.34 -8.47 32.27
C TYR A 222 0.52 -7.24 32.49
N THR A 223 1.31 -6.85 31.46
CA THR A 223 2.09 -5.60 31.45
C THR A 223 1.22 -4.39 31.14
N VAL A 224 0.06 -4.62 30.55
CA VAL A 224 -0.84 -3.56 30.09
C VAL A 224 -1.71 -3.05 31.23
N LYS A 225 -1.78 -1.75 31.40
CA LYS A 225 -2.67 -1.04 32.32
C LYS A 225 -4.05 -0.82 31.68
N GLU A 226 -4.04 -0.16 30.55
CA GLU A 226 -5.24 0.18 29.79
C GLU A 226 -4.93 0.34 28.29
N LEU A 227 -5.93 0.14 27.46
CA LEU A 227 -5.88 0.39 26.04
C LEU A 227 -6.77 1.59 25.73
N LYS A 228 -6.27 2.55 24.98
CA LYS A 228 -7.00 3.77 24.60
C LYS A 228 -7.13 3.85 23.10
N VAL A 229 -8.34 4.05 22.61
CA VAL A 229 -8.60 4.15 21.17
C VAL A 229 -9.15 5.53 20.86
N PHE A 230 -8.52 6.25 19.94
CA PHE A 230 -8.82 7.64 19.61
C PHE A 230 -8.29 8.04 18.23
N ASP A 231 -8.80 9.16 17.70
CA ASP A 231 -8.30 9.76 16.45
C ASP A 231 -7.08 10.65 16.74
N LYS A 232 -5.91 10.33 16.18
CA LYS A 232 -4.62 11.05 16.30
C LYS A 232 -4.35 11.82 15.02
N SER A 233 -3.90 13.08 15.12
CA SER A 233 -3.45 13.85 13.96
C SER A 233 -2.21 13.20 13.34
N THR A 234 -2.11 13.24 12.00
CA THR A 234 -0.93 12.76 11.29
C THR A 234 0.29 13.60 11.60
N LYS A 235 1.51 13.06 11.41
CA LYS A 235 2.75 13.81 11.61
C LYS A 235 2.79 15.09 10.76
N GLN A 236 2.31 15.03 9.53
CA GLN A 236 2.23 16.19 8.64
C GLN A 236 1.27 17.25 9.19
N SER A 237 0.09 16.86 9.68
CA SER A 237 -0.86 17.78 10.34
C SER A 237 -0.28 18.39 11.63
N GLU A 238 0.48 17.60 12.41
CA GLU A 238 1.17 18.11 13.60
C GLU A 238 2.26 19.14 13.25
N LEU A 239 2.99 18.94 12.15
CA LEU A 239 4.01 19.86 11.65
C LEU A 239 3.41 21.18 11.20
N ILE A 240 2.32 21.13 10.45
CA ILE A 240 1.63 22.29 9.90
C ILE A 240 0.82 23.02 11.01
N GLY A 241 0.47 22.31 12.09
CA GLY A 241 -0.26 22.84 13.25
C GLY A 241 -1.79 22.83 13.08
N HIS A 242 -2.29 22.22 12.02
CA HIS A 242 -3.71 21.92 11.80
C HIS A 242 -3.84 20.65 10.96
N ASP A 243 -5.02 20.03 11.00
CA ASP A 243 -5.24 18.80 10.27
C ASP A 243 -5.37 19.10 8.76
N VAL A 244 -4.38 18.64 7.98
CA VAL A 244 -4.35 18.71 6.52
C VAL A 244 -4.69 17.37 5.88
N GLU A 245 -4.77 16.32 6.68
CA GLU A 245 -5.09 14.96 6.27
C GLU A 245 -6.10 14.34 7.24
N LYS A 246 -6.65 13.21 6.83
CA LYS A 246 -7.48 12.39 7.71
C LYS A 246 -6.65 11.95 8.93
N LYS A 247 -7.22 12.12 10.14
CA LYS A 247 -6.61 11.62 11.38
C LYS A 247 -6.49 10.11 11.35
N ASP A 248 -5.40 9.61 11.91
CA ASP A 248 -5.19 8.18 12.14
C ASP A 248 -6.03 7.70 13.33
N TYR A 249 -6.73 6.59 13.18
CA TYR A 249 -7.45 5.96 14.28
C TYR A 249 -6.54 4.98 14.99
N VAL A 250 -6.05 5.35 16.15
CA VAL A 250 -4.98 4.61 16.84
C VAL A 250 -5.46 3.94 18.12
N MET A 251 -4.84 2.81 18.44
CA MET A 251 -4.98 2.16 19.75
C MET A 251 -3.68 2.32 20.53
N ASP A 252 -3.73 3.07 21.61
CA ASP A 252 -2.57 3.28 22.50
C ASP A 252 -2.58 2.25 23.61
N VAL A 253 -1.56 1.43 23.66
CA VAL A 253 -1.30 0.42 24.67
C VAL A 253 -0.51 1.08 25.81
N GLN A 254 -1.16 1.31 26.95
CA GLN A 254 -0.50 1.87 28.11
C GLN A 254 -0.01 0.78 29.06
N LEU A 255 1.27 0.79 29.33
CA LEU A 255 1.88 -0.14 30.27
C LEU A 255 1.66 0.32 31.73
N LYS A 256 1.63 -0.63 32.63
CA LYS A 256 1.77 -0.35 34.08
C LYS A 256 3.16 0.25 34.33
N ARG A 257 3.28 1.11 35.33
CA ARG A 257 4.51 1.86 35.64
C ARG A 257 5.74 0.96 35.80
N GLU A 258 5.55 -0.21 36.41
CA GLU A 258 6.61 -1.19 36.62
C GLU A 258 7.15 -1.82 35.33
N TYR A 259 6.43 -1.64 34.19
CA TYR A 259 6.75 -2.23 32.89
C TYR A 259 7.11 -1.20 31.82
N ASN A 260 7.36 0.05 32.19
CA ASN A 260 7.76 1.09 31.25
C ASN A 260 9.15 0.90 30.63
N ARG A 261 9.93 -0.05 31.18
CA ARG A 261 11.25 -0.45 30.67
C ARG A 261 11.34 -1.96 30.67
N GLY A 262 11.91 -2.56 29.64
CA GLY A 262 12.01 -4.01 29.61
C GLY A 262 12.79 -4.57 28.44
N LEU A 263 13.13 -5.85 28.60
CA LEU A 263 13.64 -6.70 27.53
C LEU A 263 12.70 -7.87 27.39
N MET A 264 12.16 -8.07 26.20
CA MET A 264 11.34 -9.24 25.89
C MET A 264 11.82 -9.92 24.62
N GLY A 265 11.50 -11.18 24.47
CA GLY A 265 11.84 -11.90 23.27
C GLY A 265 11.10 -13.21 23.11
N ASN A 266 11.17 -13.74 21.88
CA ASN A 266 10.60 -14.99 21.47
C ASN A 266 11.61 -15.73 20.58
N ILE A 267 11.81 -17.02 20.86
CA ILE A 267 12.60 -17.92 20.01
C ILE A 267 11.69 -19.08 19.66
N GLU A 268 11.51 -19.34 18.38
CA GLU A 268 10.69 -20.46 17.88
C GLU A 268 11.52 -21.32 16.92
N GLY A 269 11.42 -22.63 17.04
CA GLY A 269 12.02 -23.59 16.12
C GLY A 269 11.03 -24.69 15.79
N GLY A 270 10.91 -25.04 14.52
CA GLY A 270 10.03 -26.08 14.05
C GLY A 270 10.69 -26.96 12.99
N TYR A 271 10.31 -28.24 12.98
CA TYR A 271 10.71 -29.22 11.97
C TYR A 271 9.54 -30.11 11.60
N GLY A 272 9.42 -30.40 10.33
CA GLY A 272 8.26 -31.14 9.78
C GLY A 272 8.62 -32.15 8.72
N THR A 273 7.57 -32.73 8.14
CA THR A 273 7.66 -33.63 7.00
C THR A 273 8.29 -32.94 5.79
N ASP A 274 8.81 -33.72 4.84
CA ASP A 274 9.43 -33.25 3.60
C ASP A 274 10.54 -32.21 3.81
N LYS A 275 11.30 -32.35 4.92
CA LYS A 275 12.40 -31.45 5.32
C LYS A 275 11.94 -29.99 5.48
N ARG A 276 10.68 -29.76 5.85
CA ARG A 276 10.19 -28.42 6.19
C ARG A 276 10.74 -28.00 7.54
N TYR A 277 11.22 -26.78 7.60
CA TYR A 277 11.76 -26.19 8.82
C TYR A 277 11.39 -24.72 8.97
N MET A 278 11.39 -24.27 10.19
CA MET A 278 11.19 -22.87 10.57
C MET A 278 12.02 -22.55 11.80
N GLY A 279 12.67 -21.40 11.80
CA GLY A 279 13.35 -20.84 12.95
C GLY A 279 13.11 -19.33 13.03
N ARG A 280 12.62 -18.83 14.15
CA ARG A 280 12.33 -17.41 14.38
C ARG A 280 13.00 -16.92 15.65
N LEU A 281 13.53 -15.71 15.60
CA LEU A 281 14.08 -14.97 16.74
C LEU A 281 13.47 -13.57 16.72
N PHE A 282 12.96 -13.14 17.85
CA PHE A 282 12.54 -11.77 18.08
C PHE A 282 13.04 -11.29 19.43
N GLY A 283 13.63 -10.11 19.50
CA GLY A 283 14.07 -9.47 20.74
C GLY A 283 13.73 -7.99 20.72
N LEU A 284 13.13 -7.48 21.78
CA LEU A 284 12.75 -6.08 21.94
C LEU A 284 13.30 -5.57 23.29
N TYR A 285 14.15 -4.57 23.22
CA TYR A 285 14.48 -3.68 24.33
C TYR A 285 13.75 -2.36 24.16
N TYR A 286 13.19 -1.83 25.23
CA TYR A 286 12.51 -0.54 25.21
C TYR A 286 12.62 0.19 26.54
N ASP A 287 12.68 1.51 26.46
CA ASP A 287 12.59 2.44 27.59
C ASP A 287 11.75 3.68 27.19
N ASP A 288 11.81 4.73 28.02
CA ASP A 288 10.98 5.93 27.79
C ASP A 288 11.35 6.70 26.51
N HIS A 289 12.58 6.52 25.97
CA HIS A 289 13.13 7.30 24.85
C HIS A 289 13.64 6.46 23.70
N SER A 290 13.88 5.16 23.91
CA SER A 290 14.52 4.30 22.92
C SER A 290 13.85 2.95 22.82
N ARG A 291 13.86 2.39 21.61
CA ARG A 291 13.45 1.03 21.28
C ARG A 291 14.49 0.41 20.38
N VAL A 292 14.87 -0.80 20.70
CA VAL A 292 15.80 -1.58 19.88
C VAL A 292 15.19 -2.95 19.66
N ILE A 293 15.08 -3.35 18.40
CA ILE A 293 14.55 -4.65 18.02
C ILE A 293 15.57 -5.37 17.18
N ILE A 294 15.74 -6.64 17.48
CA ILE A 294 16.45 -7.58 16.63
C ILE A 294 15.49 -8.68 16.21
N PHE A 295 15.56 -9.11 14.98
CA PHE A 295 14.78 -10.24 14.50
C PHE A 295 15.62 -11.15 13.61
N GLY A 296 15.22 -12.40 13.54
CA GLY A 296 15.74 -13.40 12.63
C GLY A 296 14.62 -14.36 12.24
N ASN A 297 14.62 -14.76 10.96
CA ASN A 297 13.70 -15.77 10.44
C ASN A 297 14.45 -16.63 9.41
N THR A 298 14.31 -17.93 9.53
CA THR A 298 14.78 -18.87 8.52
C THR A 298 13.73 -19.95 8.34
N ASN A 299 13.30 -20.16 7.10
CA ASN A 299 12.27 -21.16 6.82
C ASN A 299 12.26 -21.57 5.34
N ASN A 300 11.59 -22.67 5.07
CA ASN A 300 11.25 -23.15 3.73
C ASN A 300 9.74 -23.48 3.61
N VAL A 301 8.91 -22.77 4.36
CA VAL A 301 7.44 -22.85 4.35
C VAL A 301 6.80 -21.63 3.70
N ASN A 302 7.52 -20.98 2.79
CA ASN A 302 7.08 -19.79 2.04
C ASN A 302 6.77 -18.56 2.90
N GLU A 303 7.28 -18.45 4.10
CA GLU A 303 7.12 -17.27 4.94
C GLU A 303 8.21 -16.23 4.61
N ILE A 304 7.81 -15.14 3.97
CA ILE A 304 8.74 -14.11 3.47
C ILE A 304 8.80 -12.85 4.34
N HIS A 305 7.94 -12.74 5.34
CA HIS A 305 7.87 -11.56 6.23
C HIS A 305 8.66 -11.76 7.51
N PRO A 306 9.21 -10.68 8.11
CA PRO A 306 9.74 -10.72 9.47
C PRO A 306 8.70 -11.18 10.49
N PRO A 307 9.09 -11.78 11.62
CA PRO A 307 8.15 -12.17 12.65
C PRO A 307 7.28 -11.00 13.10
N GLY A 308 5.96 -11.17 13.06
CA GLY A 308 4.98 -10.16 13.47
C GLY A 308 4.66 -9.09 12.41
N ALA A 309 5.22 -9.15 11.20
CA ALA A 309 4.85 -8.26 10.10
C ALA A 309 3.45 -8.57 9.56
N GLU A 310 2.77 -7.54 9.02
CA GLU A 310 1.51 -7.73 8.28
C GLU A 310 1.74 -8.59 7.02
N GLY A 311 0.69 -9.31 6.60
CA GLY A 311 0.74 -10.14 5.40
C GLY A 311 1.33 -11.52 5.62
N GLU A 312 1.27 -12.05 6.84
CA GLU A 312 1.58 -13.46 7.05
C GLU A 312 0.83 -14.34 6.05
N TRP A 313 1.56 -15.36 5.61
CA TRP A 313 1.04 -16.33 4.69
C TRP A 313 -0.22 -17.03 5.25
N THR A 314 -1.27 -17.03 4.43
CA THR A 314 -2.51 -17.78 4.70
C THR A 314 -2.81 -18.67 3.51
N PRO A 315 -3.59 -19.76 3.68
CA PRO A 315 -3.97 -20.64 2.58
C PRO A 315 -4.69 -19.92 1.42
N SER A 316 -5.41 -18.85 1.71
CA SER A 316 -6.10 -18.03 0.71
C SER A 316 -5.17 -17.10 -0.06
N ASN A 317 -3.95 -16.86 0.45
CA ASN A 317 -3.00 -15.89 -0.10
C ASN A 317 -1.63 -16.54 -0.34
N MET A 318 -1.64 -17.72 -0.94
CA MET A 318 -0.46 -18.53 -1.14
C MET A 318 0.53 -17.93 -2.13
N PRO A 319 1.81 -17.77 -1.76
CA PRO A 319 2.86 -17.44 -2.70
C PRO A 319 3.04 -18.53 -3.75
N GLN A 320 3.33 -18.11 -4.99
CA GLN A 320 3.73 -19.00 -6.06
C GLN A 320 5.11 -19.60 -5.76
N GLY A 321 5.34 -20.80 -6.25
CA GLY A 321 6.62 -21.48 -6.18
C GLY A 321 6.95 -22.01 -4.79
N LEU A 322 8.19 -22.46 -4.68
CA LEU A 322 8.81 -22.90 -3.43
C LEU A 322 9.85 -21.87 -3.03
N ARG A 323 9.76 -21.36 -1.79
CA ARG A 323 10.70 -20.36 -1.29
C ARG A 323 11.37 -20.81 -0.01
N SER A 324 12.67 -20.58 0.06
CA SER A 324 13.47 -20.68 1.28
C SER A 324 14.03 -19.32 1.58
N THR A 325 13.69 -18.78 2.76
CA THR A 325 14.07 -17.45 3.18
C THR A 325 14.93 -17.51 4.43
N LYS A 326 15.99 -16.70 4.46
CA LYS A 326 16.74 -16.38 5.68
C LYS A 326 16.82 -14.86 5.78
N GLN A 327 16.47 -14.32 6.94
CA GLN A 327 16.49 -12.88 7.15
C GLN A 327 16.89 -12.55 8.57
N THR A 328 17.59 -11.46 8.74
CA THR A 328 17.91 -10.89 10.05
C THR A 328 17.93 -9.38 9.95
N GLY A 329 17.56 -8.71 11.02
CA GLY A 329 17.54 -7.26 11.02
C GLY A 329 17.56 -6.64 12.39
N LEU A 330 17.76 -5.32 12.35
CA LEU A 330 17.86 -4.44 13.49
C LEU A 330 16.97 -3.22 13.22
N HIS A 331 16.16 -2.83 14.21
CA HIS A 331 15.43 -1.58 14.22
C HIS A 331 15.80 -0.80 15.48
N ILE A 332 16.09 0.49 15.32
CA ILE A 332 16.39 1.41 16.40
C ILE A 332 15.52 2.64 16.25
N GLU A 333 14.71 2.94 17.24
CA GLU A 333 13.97 4.19 17.34
C GLU A 333 14.45 4.92 18.60
N THR A 334 14.79 6.19 18.47
CA THR A 334 15.20 7.01 19.62
C THR A 334 14.76 8.46 19.45
N GLU A 335 14.43 9.10 20.58
CA GLU A 335 14.04 10.50 20.63
C GLU A 335 14.71 11.22 21.79
N ASP A 336 14.88 12.52 21.66
CA ASP A 336 15.33 13.39 22.74
C ASP A 336 14.28 13.51 23.86
N LYS A 337 14.75 13.72 25.11
CA LYS A 337 13.87 13.91 26.27
C LYS A 337 12.85 15.03 26.10
N ASP A 338 13.25 16.12 25.45
CA ASP A 338 12.40 17.28 25.16
C ASP A 338 11.67 17.16 23.84
N LYS A 339 11.84 16.02 23.12
CA LYS A 339 11.25 15.73 21.80
C LYS A 339 11.64 16.74 20.72
N ASN A 340 12.83 17.32 20.82
CA ASN A 340 13.35 18.22 19.82
C ASN A 340 13.86 17.49 18.58
N TRP A 341 14.24 16.23 18.72
CA TRP A 341 14.62 15.37 17.60
C TRP A 341 14.16 13.92 17.83
N GLU A 342 13.98 13.22 16.73
CA GLU A 342 13.70 11.78 16.71
C GLU A 342 14.39 11.14 15.49
N THR A 343 14.79 9.88 15.59
CA THR A 343 15.30 9.08 14.49
C THR A 343 14.83 7.65 14.58
N ASN A 344 14.60 7.02 13.40
CA ASN A 344 14.22 5.62 13.23
C ASN A 344 15.17 5.02 12.21
N PHE A 345 15.99 4.10 12.64
CA PHE A 345 16.94 3.38 11.80
C PHE A 345 16.56 1.91 11.67
N ASP A 346 16.50 1.42 10.44
CA ASP A 346 16.26 0.02 10.09
C ASP A 346 17.44 -0.53 9.29
N ALA A 347 17.87 -1.74 9.58
CA ALA A 347 18.82 -2.47 8.76
C ALA A 347 18.43 -3.95 8.67
N GLY A 348 18.48 -4.52 7.46
CA GLY A 348 18.09 -5.90 7.22
C GLY A 348 18.96 -6.60 6.19
N PHE A 349 19.19 -7.88 6.41
CA PHE A 349 19.89 -8.80 5.52
C PHE A 349 18.94 -9.93 5.15
N TYR A 350 18.80 -10.20 3.86
CA TYR A 350 17.85 -11.16 3.30
C TYR A 350 18.56 -12.09 2.32
N TRP A 351 18.32 -13.36 2.45
CA TRP A 351 18.75 -14.40 1.50
C TRP A 351 17.50 -15.17 1.07
N ASP A 352 17.17 -15.11 -0.19
CA ASP A 352 16.00 -15.75 -0.76
C ASP A 352 16.45 -16.76 -1.84
N ASP A 353 15.93 -17.99 -1.79
CA ASP A 353 16.03 -19.01 -2.82
C ASP A 353 14.59 -19.35 -3.26
N ALA A 354 14.23 -18.99 -4.48
CA ALA A 354 12.90 -19.21 -5.04
C ALA A 354 12.99 -20.17 -6.24
N ASP A 355 12.13 -21.18 -6.23
CA ASP A 355 12.01 -22.21 -7.28
C ASP A 355 10.57 -22.18 -7.80
N ASN A 356 10.40 -21.68 -9.02
CA ASN A 356 9.09 -21.51 -9.64
C ASN A 356 8.98 -22.43 -10.87
N MET A 357 7.83 -23.08 -11.00
CA MET A 357 7.43 -23.83 -12.17
C MET A 357 6.04 -23.38 -12.59
N SER A 358 5.82 -23.14 -13.87
CA SER A 358 4.50 -22.78 -14.39
C SER A 358 4.20 -23.53 -15.69
N ARG A 359 2.90 -23.76 -15.89
CA ARG A 359 2.33 -24.24 -17.16
C ARG A 359 1.28 -23.25 -17.60
N THR A 360 1.39 -22.77 -18.82
CA THR A 360 0.49 -21.75 -19.35
C THR A 360 -0.15 -22.26 -20.64
N SER A 361 -1.46 -22.09 -20.73
CA SER A 361 -2.23 -22.20 -21.96
C SER A 361 -2.73 -20.81 -22.32
N SER A 362 -2.40 -20.34 -23.51
CA SER A 362 -2.82 -19.05 -24.02
C SER A 362 -3.60 -19.20 -25.32
N GLU A 363 -4.56 -18.32 -25.51
CA GLU A 363 -5.29 -18.21 -26.77
C GLU A 363 -5.33 -16.74 -27.18
N ARG A 364 -4.72 -16.44 -28.32
CA ARG A 364 -4.77 -15.13 -28.93
C ARG A 364 -5.95 -15.06 -29.87
N PHE A 365 -6.83 -14.09 -29.64
CA PHE A 365 -8.02 -13.91 -30.44
C PHE A 365 -7.66 -13.23 -31.77
N ALA A 366 -8.15 -13.81 -32.86
CA ALA A 366 -7.92 -13.27 -34.19
C ALA A 366 -9.06 -13.66 -35.14
N THR A 367 -9.46 -12.72 -35.99
CA THR A 367 -10.60 -12.91 -36.94
C THR A 367 -10.32 -14.06 -37.91
N GLY A 368 -9.06 -14.27 -38.30
CA GLY A 368 -8.65 -15.38 -39.20
C GLY A 368 -8.55 -16.76 -38.53
N GLY A 369 -8.88 -16.88 -37.23
CA GLY A 369 -8.77 -18.07 -36.39
C GLY A 369 -7.78 -17.86 -35.23
N ASN A 370 -8.10 -18.41 -34.08
CA ASN A 370 -7.32 -18.18 -32.87
C ASN A 370 -5.98 -18.93 -32.93
N ILE A 371 -4.96 -18.33 -32.27
CA ILE A 371 -3.63 -18.93 -32.11
C ILE A 371 -3.53 -19.44 -30.68
N ILE A 372 -3.19 -20.69 -30.53
CA ILE A 372 -3.08 -21.35 -29.22
C ILE A 372 -1.60 -21.52 -28.89
N GLY A 373 -1.20 -21.02 -27.70
CA GLY A 373 0.13 -21.20 -27.14
C GLY A 373 0.11 -22.14 -25.95
N GLY A 374 1.06 -23.04 -25.88
CA GLY A 374 1.37 -23.82 -24.70
C GLY A 374 2.78 -23.52 -24.21
N SER A 375 2.97 -23.27 -22.92
CA SER A 375 4.28 -23.02 -22.33
C SER A 375 4.44 -23.79 -21.03
N GLU A 376 5.58 -24.48 -20.88
CA GLU A 376 6.07 -24.96 -19.60
C GLU A 376 7.34 -24.21 -19.28
N SER A 377 7.42 -23.57 -18.12
CA SER A 377 8.58 -22.79 -17.71
C SER A 377 8.99 -23.09 -16.28
N TRP A 378 10.26 -22.94 -16.02
CA TRP A 378 10.85 -23.03 -14.70
C TRP A 378 11.84 -21.89 -14.48
N SER A 379 11.99 -21.44 -13.23
CA SER A 379 13.02 -20.49 -12.85
C SER A 379 13.47 -20.72 -11.43
N ARG A 380 14.78 -20.64 -11.22
CA ARG A 380 15.37 -20.60 -9.90
C ARG A 380 16.16 -19.34 -9.72
N GLN A 381 15.85 -18.60 -8.63
CA GLN A 381 16.46 -17.33 -8.30
C GLN A 381 17.06 -17.40 -6.90
N LYS A 382 18.29 -16.92 -6.76
CA LYS A 382 18.96 -16.78 -5.47
C LYS A 382 19.46 -15.37 -5.31
N ASP A 383 18.96 -14.69 -4.26
CA ASP A 383 19.26 -13.30 -3.97
C ASP A 383 19.85 -13.14 -2.58
N PHE A 384 20.84 -12.30 -2.48
CA PHE A 384 21.23 -11.61 -1.26
C PHE A 384 20.83 -10.15 -1.38
N ARG A 385 20.13 -9.63 -0.38
CA ARG A 385 19.73 -8.23 -0.32
C ARG A 385 20.07 -7.65 1.05
N PHE A 386 20.75 -6.53 1.04
CA PHE A 386 20.92 -5.63 2.17
C PHE A 386 20.03 -4.42 1.99
N GLN A 387 19.31 -4.05 3.04
CA GLN A 387 18.51 -2.82 3.08
C GLN A 387 18.81 -2.06 4.35
N ALA A 388 18.98 -0.74 4.23
CA ALA A 388 19.05 0.16 5.37
C ALA A 388 18.15 1.37 5.09
N PHE A 389 17.41 1.78 6.11
CA PHE A 389 16.54 2.93 6.07
C PHE A 389 16.77 3.76 7.33
N ASP A 390 16.87 5.06 7.16
CA ASP A 390 16.89 6.00 8.29
C ASP A 390 15.88 7.11 8.04
N TYR A 391 15.16 7.49 9.06
CA TYR A 391 14.34 8.67 9.15
C TYR A 391 14.77 9.50 10.32
N PHE A 392 14.96 10.79 10.12
CA PHE A 392 15.24 11.73 11.19
C PHE A 392 14.32 12.95 11.13
N GLN A 393 14.06 13.56 12.27
CA GLN A 393 13.32 14.80 12.38
C GLN A 393 13.89 15.67 13.49
N ILE A 394 14.06 16.97 13.20
CA ILE A 394 14.43 18.01 14.15
C ILE A 394 13.31 19.06 14.13
N LYS A 395 12.77 19.41 15.32
CA LYS A 395 11.52 20.21 15.41
C LYS A 395 11.72 21.70 15.68
N LYS A 396 12.91 22.13 16.13
CA LYS A 396 13.21 23.52 16.49
C LYS A 396 14.57 23.98 15.97
N PRO A 397 14.71 25.24 15.50
CA PRO A 397 13.71 26.32 15.43
C PRO A 397 12.75 26.22 14.24
N VAL A 398 13.10 25.42 13.26
CA VAL A 398 12.29 25.02 12.11
C VAL A 398 12.20 23.51 12.10
N THR A 399 11.18 22.96 11.48
CA THR A 399 11.11 21.52 11.32
C THR A 399 11.92 21.09 10.12
N LEU A 400 12.98 20.35 10.37
CA LEU A 400 13.80 19.66 9.38
C LEU A 400 13.57 18.16 9.51
N TRP A 401 13.33 17.48 8.41
CA TRP A 401 13.19 16.03 8.38
C TRP A 401 13.90 15.45 7.16
N GLY A 402 14.25 14.20 7.23
CA GLY A 402 14.85 13.53 6.09
C GLY A 402 14.71 12.02 6.17
N THR A 403 14.91 11.38 5.02
CA THR A 403 15.03 9.93 4.91
C THR A 403 16.25 9.56 4.06
N LEU A 404 16.86 8.43 4.40
CA LEU A 404 17.87 7.78 3.58
C LEU A 404 17.52 6.31 3.44
N ASN A 405 17.45 5.82 2.22
CA ASN A 405 17.22 4.42 1.91
C ASN A 405 18.37 3.89 1.05
N VAL A 406 18.96 2.79 1.49
CA VAL A 406 20.05 2.08 0.80
C VAL A 406 19.58 0.65 0.55
N THR A 407 19.59 0.21 -0.70
CA THR A 407 19.33 -1.18 -1.07
C THR A 407 20.45 -1.70 -1.95
N TYR A 408 21.08 -2.76 -1.52
CA TYR A 408 22.05 -3.51 -2.32
C TYR A 408 21.52 -4.91 -2.55
N THR A 409 21.48 -5.34 -3.82
CA THR A 409 21.06 -6.69 -4.21
C THR A 409 22.16 -7.34 -5.05
N ASN A 410 22.47 -8.58 -4.73
CA ASN A 410 23.35 -9.44 -5.49
C ASN A 410 22.64 -10.76 -5.71
N GLY A 411 22.46 -11.16 -6.95
CA GLY A 411 21.70 -12.36 -7.25
C GLY A 411 22.05 -13.00 -8.59
N HIS A 412 21.51 -14.19 -8.74
CA HIS A 412 21.50 -14.88 -10.04
C HIS A 412 20.18 -15.62 -10.24
N ARG A 413 19.77 -15.69 -11.47
CA ARG A 413 18.55 -16.37 -11.91
C ARG A 413 18.87 -17.32 -13.04
N THR A 414 18.50 -18.58 -12.89
CA THR A 414 18.43 -19.56 -13.97
C THR A 414 16.98 -19.77 -14.36
N ASN A 415 16.70 -19.87 -15.62
CA ASN A 415 15.35 -20.11 -16.13
C ASN A 415 15.39 -20.95 -17.39
N GLY A 416 14.29 -21.65 -17.65
CA GLY A 416 14.08 -22.35 -18.90
C GLY A 416 12.61 -22.41 -19.27
N SER A 417 12.33 -22.58 -20.56
CA SER A 417 10.97 -22.80 -21.05
C SER A 417 10.96 -23.71 -22.27
N GLN A 418 9.82 -24.38 -22.42
CA GLN A 418 9.43 -25.06 -23.63
C GLN A 418 8.10 -24.46 -24.08
N ASP A 419 8.12 -23.81 -25.22
CA ASP A 419 6.98 -23.11 -25.78
C ASP A 419 6.54 -23.78 -27.07
N SER A 420 5.23 -23.86 -27.34
CA SER A 420 4.66 -24.48 -28.52
C SER A 420 3.51 -23.63 -29.04
N THR A 421 3.46 -23.39 -30.32
CA THR A 421 2.41 -22.60 -30.98
C THR A 421 1.61 -23.46 -31.95
N TYR A 422 0.28 -23.40 -31.80
CA TYR A 422 -0.67 -24.16 -32.60
C TYR A 422 -1.68 -23.23 -33.28
N ARG A 423 -2.16 -23.63 -34.45
CA ARG A 423 -3.37 -23.10 -35.05
C ARG A 423 -4.31 -24.25 -35.43
N GLU A 424 -4.06 -25.04 -36.41
CA GLU A 424 -4.72 -26.30 -36.73
C GLU A 424 -3.76 -27.49 -36.46
N SER A 425 -2.47 -27.20 -36.57
CA SER A 425 -1.38 -28.10 -36.30
C SER A 425 -0.28 -27.36 -35.54
N LEU A 426 0.75 -28.07 -35.08
CA LEU A 426 1.93 -27.47 -34.48
C LEU A 426 2.66 -26.64 -35.55
N ILE A 427 2.93 -25.36 -35.26
CA ILE A 427 3.64 -24.42 -36.16
C ILE A 427 5.11 -24.35 -35.77
N ASN A 428 5.40 -24.12 -34.50
CA ASN A 428 6.77 -24.09 -33.99
C ASN A 428 6.84 -24.60 -32.56
N GLN A 429 8.06 -24.96 -32.16
CA GLN A 429 8.40 -25.30 -30.79
C GLN A 429 9.72 -24.64 -30.44
N SER A 430 9.77 -23.93 -29.30
CA SER A 430 10.97 -23.24 -28.83
C SER A 430 11.40 -23.79 -27.48
N PHE A 431 12.69 -23.98 -27.32
CA PHE A 431 13.35 -24.35 -26.07
C PHE A 431 14.29 -23.21 -25.67
N ASN A 432 14.10 -22.69 -24.47
CA ASN A 432 14.88 -21.58 -23.96
C ASN A 432 15.55 -21.97 -22.66
N ASP A 433 16.84 -21.68 -22.53
CA ASP A 433 17.60 -21.75 -21.29
C ASP A 433 18.29 -20.41 -21.05
N GLY A 434 18.28 -19.92 -19.84
CA GLY A 434 18.87 -18.64 -19.48
C GLY A 434 19.55 -18.65 -18.12
N LEU A 435 20.57 -17.83 -18.01
CA LEU A 435 21.25 -17.49 -16.76
C LEU A 435 21.50 -15.98 -16.73
N THR A 436 21.10 -15.32 -15.68
CA THR A 436 21.38 -13.90 -15.46
C THR A 436 22.03 -13.72 -14.10
N ARG A 437 23.13 -12.96 -14.05
CA ARG A 437 23.77 -12.50 -12.81
C ARG A 437 23.67 -10.99 -12.73
N TYR A 438 23.37 -10.46 -11.55
CA TYR A 438 23.19 -9.03 -11.37
C TYR A 438 23.65 -8.54 -10.00
N HIS A 439 24.13 -7.31 -10.01
CA HIS A 439 24.46 -6.53 -8.81
C HIS A 439 23.79 -5.15 -8.93
N THR A 440 22.97 -4.80 -7.98
CA THR A 440 22.24 -3.53 -8.00
C THR A 440 22.46 -2.76 -6.70
N LEU A 441 22.82 -1.49 -6.82
CA LEU A 441 22.86 -0.54 -5.71
C LEU A 441 21.83 0.56 -5.96
N ASN A 442 20.90 0.74 -5.02
CA ASN A 442 19.92 1.83 -5.02
C ASN A 442 20.13 2.69 -3.78
N LEU A 443 20.30 3.99 -3.99
CA LEU A 443 20.38 5.02 -2.96
C LEU A 443 19.24 6.01 -3.19
N ASN A 444 18.42 6.27 -2.18
CA ASN A 444 17.37 7.28 -2.24
C ASN A 444 17.41 8.08 -0.94
N GLY A 445 17.38 9.40 -1.08
CA GLY A 445 17.39 10.28 0.08
C GLY A 445 16.55 11.53 -0.17
N ASN A 446 15.96 12.05 0.90
CA ASN A 446 15.31 13.36 0.87
C ASN A 446 15.57 14.12 2.16
N ILE A 447 15.57 15.44 2.06
CA ILE A 447 15.61 16.38 3.17
C ILE A 447 14.54 17.42 2.90
N GLY A 448 13.65 17.62 3.88
CA GLY A 448 12.58 18.61 3.81
C GLY A 448 12.64 19.57 4.98
N LEU A 449 12.38 20.81 4.70
CA LEU A 449 12.24 21.90 5.66
C LEU A 449 10.80 22.40 5.64
N HIS A 450 10.24 22.59 6.81
CA HIS A 450 8.90 23.14 6.97
C HIS A 450 8.93 24.24 8.04
N HIS A 451 8.32 25.38 7.74
CA HIS A 451 8.18 26.50 8.67
C HIS A 451 6.79 27.13 8.59
N LYS A 452 6.13 27.21 9.72
CA LYS A 452 4.88 27.95 9.87
C LYS A 452 5.14 29.31 10.48
N PHE A 453 4.74 30.35 9.78
CA PHE A 453 4.89 31.73 10.26
C PHE A 453 3.83 32.08 11.30
N ALA A 454 4.13 33.03 12.17
CA ALA A 454 3.20 33.47 13.21
C ALA A 454 1.89 34.06 12.67
N TRP A 455 1.86 34.50 11.42
CA TRP A 455 0.68 35.02 10.74
C TRP A 455 -0.16 33.96 10.01
N GLY A 456 0.23 32.69 10.11
CA GLY A 456 -0.55 31.56 9.61
C GLY A 456 -0.07 30.96 8.29
N ASP A 457 0.72 31.69 7.50
CA ASP A 457 1.31 31.17 6.27
C ASP A 457 2.32 30.07 6.59
N TYR A 458 2.58 29.19 5.63
CA TYR A 458 3.66 28.23 5.78
C TYR A 458 4.52 28.07 4.51
N LEU A 459 5.77 27.71 4.74
CA LEU A 459 6.78 27.50 3.74
C LEU A 459 7.26 26.05 3.79
N MET A 460 7.41 25.45 2.63
CA MET A 460 8.00 24.15 2.44
C MET A 460 9.19 24.27 1.47
N ALA A 461 10.28 23.59 1.76
CA ALA A 461 11.39 23.43 0.84
C ALA A 461 11.92 21.99 0.96
N GLY A 462 12.32 21.41 -0.14
CA GLY A 462 12.79 20.04 -0.16
C GLY A 462 13.91 19.83 -1.16
N LEU A 463 14.76 18.86 -0.85
CA LEU A 463 15.76 18.32 -1.75
C LEU A 463 15.65 16.80 -1.68
N SER A 464 15.44 16.15 -2.81
CA SER A 464 15.45 14.70 -2.94
C SER A 464 16.47 14.25 -3.99
N GLY A 465 16.97 13.05 -3.84
CA GLY A 465 17.89 12.46 -4.80
C GLY A 465 17.78 10.94 -4.80
N SER A 466 17.99 10.37 -5.97
CA SER A 466 18.11 8.94 -6.17
C SER A 466 19.31 8.61 -7.05
N TYR A 467 19.94 7.49 -6.75
CA TYR A 467 21.00 6.91 -7.57
C TYR A 467 20.78 5.41 -7.65
N MET A 468 20.80 4.88 -8.86
CA MET A 468 20.76 3.45 -9.13
C MET A 468 21.94 3.06 -10.02
N ARG A 469 22.62 2.01 -9.62
CA ARG A 469 23.70 1.41 -10.41
C ARG A 469 23.47 -0.09 -10.52
N GLN A 470 23.48 -0.61 -11.74
CA GLN A 470 23.47 -2.02 -12.04
C GLN A 470 24.71 -2.37 -12.85
N LYS A 471 25.66 -3.10 -12.22
CA LYS A 471 26.94 -3.50 -12.82
C LYS A 471 27.52 -4.76 -12.18
N PRO A 472 28.05 -5.69 -12.98
CA PRO A 472 27.58 -6.01 -14.33
C PRO A 472 26.21 -6.70 -14.24
N SER A 473 25.51 -6.75 -15.37
CA SER A 473 24.39 -7.66 -15.53
C SER A 473 24.72 -8.59 -16.70
N ASP A 474 25.34 -9.70 -16.37
CA ASP A 474 25.68 -10.73 -17.35
C ASP A 474 24.46 -11.61 -17.58
N SER A 475 24.06 -11.76 -18.82
CA SER A 475 22.94 -12.62 -19.20
C SER A 475 23.32 -13.53 -20.38
N TRP A 476 23.14 -14.81 -20.18
CA TRP A 476 23.24 -15.82 -21.24
C TRP A 476 21.84 -16.33 -21.55
N THR A 477 21.53 -16.42 -22.83
CA THR A 477 20.30 -17.04 -23.30
C THR A 477 20.59 -17.97 -24.46
N MET A 478 20.13 -19.20 -24.34
CA MET A 478 20.18 -20.16 -25.42
C MET A 478 18.74 -20.46 -25.88
N ASN A 479 18.47 -20.18 -27.12
CA ASN A 479 17.17 -20.42 -27.76
C ASN A 479 17.36 -21.39 -28.93
N ARG A 480 16.53 -22.45 -28.95
CA ARG A 480 16.42 -23.36 -30.07
C ARG A 480 14.98 -23.42 -30.52
N THR A 481 14.71 -22.93 -31.70
CA THR A 481 13.38 -22.92 -32.31
C THR A 481 13.29 -23.86 -33.49
N LEU A 482 12.32 -24.76 -33.45
CA LEU A 482 12.00 -25.73 -34.53
C LEU A 482 10.77 -25.22 -35.25
N PHE A 483 10.89 -24.96 -36.56
CA PHE A 483 9.80 -24.59 -37.44
C PHE A 483 9.26 -25.82 -38.15
N THR A 484 8.04 -26.25 -37.82
CA THR A 484 7.54 -27.56 -38.30
C THR A 484 7.15 -27.57 -39.76
N GLN A 485 6.75 -26.42 -40.32
CA GLN A 485 6.35 -26.35 -41.74
C GLN A 485 7.53 -26.29 -42.73
N THR A 486 8.64 -25.61 -42.35
CA THR A 486 9.83 -25.50 -43.16
C THR A 486 10.86 -26.53 -42.82
N SER A 487 10.70 -27.21 -41.66
CA SER A 487 11.68 -28.13 -41.09
C SER A 487 13.05 -27.49 -40.77
N ASP A 488 13.04 -26.14 -40.62
CA ASP A 488 14.22 -25.38 -40.25
C ASP A 488 14.40 -25.32 -38.74
N THR A 489 15.62 -25.05 -38.33
CA THR A 489 15.99 -24.85 -36.91
C THR A 489 16.77 -23.56 -36.78
N ASP A 490 16.28 -22.63 -35.92
CA ASP A 490 17.07 -21.46 -35.49
C ASP A 490 17.72 -21.78 -34.13
N LEU A 491 19.03 -21.63 -34.06
CA LEU A 491 19.80 -21.76 -32.81
C LEU A 491 20.49 -20.45 -32.53
N ARG A 492 20.21 -19.87 -31.35
CA ARG A 492 20.85 -18.64 -30.87
C ARG A 492 21.43 -18.85 -29.49
N HIS A 493 22.71 -18.60 -29.33
CA HIS A 493 23.36 -18.54 -28.05
C HIS A 493 23.87 -17.12 -27.83
N ASN A 494 23.12 -16.35 -27.08
CA ASN A 494 23.38 -14.96 -26.83
C ASN A 494 24.06 -14.77 -25.48
N TYR A 495 25.03 -13.88 -25.44
CA TYR A 495 25.54 -13.26 -24.21
C TYR A 495 25.27 -11.78 -24.27
N ALA A 496 24.72 -11.21 -23.18
CA ALA A 496 24.52 -9.80 -23.03
C ALA A 496 25.28 -9.28 -21.80
N ASP A 497 26.08 -8.25 -22.02
CA ASP A 497 26.73 -7.44 -20.98
C ASP A 497 25.95 -6.12 -20.91
N THR A 498 25.11 -5.97 -19.90
CA THR A 498 24.32 -4.77 -19.72
C THR A 498 24.67 -4.08 -18.43
N HIS A 499 24.79 -2.75 -18.47
CA HIS A 499 24.95 -1.96 -17.27
C HIS A 499 24.19 -0.64 -17.38
N SER A 500 23.70 -0.17 -16.25
CA SER A 500 23.05 1.12 -16.17
C SER A 500 23.50 1.88 -14.92
N ASP A 501 23.65 3.19 -15.09
CA ASP A 501 23.91 4.14 -14.01
C ASP A 501 22.90 5.27 -14.15
N ASN A 502 21.97 5.40 -13.21
CA ASN A 502 20.88 6.38 -13.27
C ASN A 502 20.92 7.26 -12.04
N TYR A 503 20.73 8.55 -12.21
CA TYR A 503 20.53 9.45 -11.09
C TYR A 503 19.37 10.42 -11.35
N SER A 504 18.72 10.83 -10.27
CA SER A 504 17.74 11.89 -10.30
C SER A 504 17.89 12.75 -9.05
N TYR A 505 17.72 14.06 -9.18
CA TYR A 505 17.54 14.95 -8.06
C TYR A 505 16.42 15.93 -8.33
N GLU A 506 15.75 16.35 -7.26
CA GLU A 506 14.68 17.33 -7.30
C GLU A 506 14.88 18.33 -6.17
N ALA A 507 14.75 19.60 -6.50
CA ALA A 507 14.66 20.68 -5.53
C ALA A 507 13.27 21.29 -5.63
N GLU A 508 12.56 21.39 -4.51
CA GLU A 508 11.20 21.92 -4.43
C GLU A 508 11.11 23.08 -3.45
N PHE A 509 10.22 24.00 -3.77
CA PHE A 509 9.88 25.15 -2.93
C PHE A 509 8.40 25.43 -3.04
N GLY A 510 7.73 25.57 -1.89
CA GLY A 510 6.31 25.88 -1.82
C GLY A 510 6.01 26.95 -0.77
N TYR A 511 5.14 27.87 -1.11
CA TYR A 511 4.63 28.88 -0.19
C TYR A 511 3.11 28.88 -0.21
N TYR A 512 2.51 28.82 0.96
CA TYR A 512 1.07 28.72 1.16
C TYR A 512 0.57 29.88 1.99
N LEU A 513 -0.25 30.69 1.37
CA LEU A 513 -0.93 31.82 1.97
C LEU A 513 -2.18 31.34 2.70
N GLN A 514 -2.28 31.63 3.96
CA GLN A 514 -3.51 31.43 4.72
C GLN A 514 -4.51 32.55 4.43
N LEU A 515 -5.68 32.16 3.90
CA LEU A 515 -6.80 33.06 3.69
C LEU A 515 -7.85 32.92 4.81
N LEU A 516 -8.98 33.63 4.64
CA LEU A 516 -10.13 33.58 5.53
C LEU A 516 -10.68 32.14 5.63
N ASN A 517 -11.18 31.74 6.82
CA ASN A 517 -11.94 30.52 7.04
C ASN A 517 -11.19 29.21 6.65
N ARG A 518 -9.91 29.11 7.00
CA ARG A 518 -9.09 27.90 6.76
C ARG A 518 -8.93 27.55 5.27
N TRP A 519 -8.98 28.54 4.39
CA TRP A 519 -8.57 28.43 3.01
C TRP A 519 -7.09 28.78 2.86
N PHE A 520 -6.40 28.01 2.04
CA PHE A 520 -5.01 28.24 1.69
C PHE A 520 -4.89 28.32 0.17
N ILE A 521 -4.06 29.24 -0.31
CA ILE A 521 -3.61 29.26 -1.69
C ILE A 521 -2.11 29.00 -1.69
N GLY A 522 -1.68 27.92 -2.32
CA GLY A 522 -0.28 27.52 -2.45
C GLY A 522 0.25 27.74 -3.84
N ALA A 523 1.49 28.17 -3.92
CA ALA A 523 2.28 28.17 -5.14
C ALA A 523 3.52 27.31 -4.89
N ASN A 524 3.69 26.25 -5.68
CA ASN A 524 4.83 25.35 -5.60
C ASN A 524 5.63 25.43 -6.89
N ALA A 525 6.93 25.34 -6.78
CA ALA A 525 7.85 25.17 -7.90
C ALA A 525 8.85 24.07 -7.58
N SER A 526 9.09 23.18 -8.51
CA SER A 526 10.17 22.20 -8.40
C SER A 526 10.99 22.12 -9.68
N TYR A 527 12.24 21.80 -9.51
CA TYR A 527 13.16 21.47 -10.61
C TYR A 527 13.70 20.07 -10.39
N THR A 528 13.45 19.21 -11.37
CA THR A 528 13.92 17.82 -11.38
C THR A 528 14.92 17.65 -12.53
N GLN A 529 16.05 17.02 -12.28
CA GLN A 529 16.94 16.53 -13.34
C GLN A 529 17.21 15.05 -13.13
N SER A 530 17.03 14.26 -14.18
CA SER A 530 17.43 12.86 -14.23
C SER A 530 18.34 12.57 -15.41
N LEU A 531 19.27 11.66 -15.21
CA LEU A 531 20.08 11.04 -16.25
C LEU A 531 19.89 9.53 -16.14
N ASP A 532 19.36 8.95 -17.21
CA ASP A 532 19.28 7.51 -17.40
C ASP A 532 20.31 7.11 -18.45
N ASN A 533 21.30 6.36 -18.00
CA ASN A 533 22.42 5.90 -18.83
C ASN A 533 22.40 4.39 -18.88
N SER A 534 22.29 3.81 -20.07
CA SER A 534 22.34 2.37 -20.28
C SER A 534 23.22 2.01 -21.45
N ASN A 535 23.91 0.90 -21.32
CA ASN A 535 24.72 0.29 -22.36
C ASN A 535 24.36 -1.18 -22.42
N ASN A 536 23.98 -1.64 -23.61
CA ASN A 536 23.47 -2.97 -23.86
C ASN A 536 24.26 -3.59 -25.03
N LEU A 537 25.29 -4.36 -24.68
CA LEU A 537 26.12 -5.07 -25.65
C LEU A 537 25.68 -6.52 -25.71
N ARG A 538 25.43 -7.00 -26.92
CA ARG A 538 25.00 -8.38 -27.20
C ARG A 538 25.91 -9.08 -28.16
N TYR A 539 26.13 -10.36 -27.90
CA TYR A 539 27.08 -11.21 -28.64
C TYR A 539 26.40 -12.52 -29.01
N ARG A 540 26.55 -12.95 -30.26
CA ARG A 540 26.04 -14.22 -30.82
C ARG A 540 27.11 -15.31 -30.73
N LEU A 541 27.20 -15.97 -29.57
CA LEU A 541 28.20 -17.01 -29.30
C LEU A 541 28.07 -18.21 -30.20
N ASP A 542 26.88 -18.54 -30.69
CA ASP A 542 26.62 -19.58 -31.70
C ASP A 542 27.44 -19.42 -33.00
N ARG A 543 27.81 -18.15 -33.33
CA ARG A 543 28.66 -17.89 -34.52
C ARG A 543 30.14 -18.30 -34.34
N LEU A 544 30.59 -18.52 -33.10
CA LEU A 544 31.95 -18.95 -32.81
C LEU A 544 32.10 -20.48 -32.71
N ALA A 545 31.12 -21.15 -32.09
CA ALA A 545 31.22 -22.57 -31.85
C ALA A 545 29.80 -23.14 -31.65
N GLU A 546 29.28 -23.80 -32.70
CA GLU A 546 27.97 -24.45 -32.67
C GLU A 546 27.90 -25.63 -31.71
N ASP A 547 29.04 -26.21 -31.35
CA ASP A 547 29.16 -27.35 -30.45
C ASP A 547 29.26 -27.00 -28.95
N LYS A 548 29.42 -25.72 -28.62
CA LYS A 548 29.50 -25.23 -27.23
C LYS A 548 28.11 -24.93 -26.67
N LEU A 549 27.37 -25.96 -26.32
CA LEU A 549 26.01 -25.90 -25.81
C LEU A 549 25.90 -25.64 -24.28
N GLN A 550 26.95 -25.17 -23.63
CA GLN A 550 26.91 -24.79 -22.22
C GLN A 550 26.42 -23.33 -22.10
N THR A 551 25.34 -23.11 -21.37
CA THR A 551 24.72 -21.79 -21.25
C THR A 551 25.71 -20.71 -20.82
N GLU A 552 26.60 -20.97 -19.87
CA GLU A 552 27.59 -20.00 -19.33
C GLU A 552 28.91 -19.93 -20.16
N TRP A 553 28.99 -20.53 -21.33
CA TRP A 553 30.22 -20.51 -22.10
C TRP A 553 30.56 -19.09 -22.60
N LEU A 554 31.81 -18.72 -22.50
CA LEU A 554 32.41 -17.54 -23.12
C LEU A 554 33.74 -17.92 -23.82
N PRO A 555 34.13 -17.24 -24.91
CA PRO A 555 35.43 -17.42 -25.54
C PRO A 555 36.56 -16.98 -24.61
N SER A 556 37.77 -17.51 -24.89
CA SER A 556 38.94 -17.29 -24.02
C SER A 556 39.50 -15.87 -24.13
N THR A 557 39.23 -15.18 -25.22
CA THR A 557 39.75 -13.83 -25.51
C THR A 557 38.65 -12.84 -25.78
N HIS A 558 38.88 -11.59 -25.40
CA HIS A 558 37.93 -10.50 -25.65
C HIS A 558 37.79 -10.17 -27.14
N GLU A 559 38.83 -10.42 -27.93
CA GLU A 559 38.80 -10.22 -29.38
C GLU A 559 37.87 -11.21 -30.08
N GLU A 560 37.87 -12.48 -29.65
CA GLU A 560 36.91 -13.47 -30.16
C GLU A 560 35.48 -13.06 -29.80
N LEU A 561 35.24 -12.58 -28.57
CA LEU A 561 33.94 -12.12 -28.16
C LEU A 561 33.47 -10.93 -29.04
N LYS A 562 34.32 -9.94 -29.26
CA LYS A 562 34.03 -8.81 -30.14
C LYS A 562 33.72 -9.20 -31.60
N SER A 563 34.31 -10.27 -32.09
CA SER A 563 34.07 -10.72 -33.46
C SER A 563 32.63 -11.18 -33.74
N VAL A 564 31.88 -11.49 -32.69
CA VAL A 564 30.48 -11.98 -32.79
C VAL A 564 29.45 -11.03 -32.17
N ILE A 565 29.82 -9.75 -32.04
CA ILE A 565 28.89 -8.72 -31.57
C ILE A 565 27.66 -8.66 -32.50
N ASP A 566 26.48 -8.56 -31.90
CA ASP A 566 25.21 -8.46 -32.64
C ASP A 566 24.82 -7.00 -32.74
N LEU A 567 25.48 -6.29 -33.67
CA LEU A 567 25.35 -4.85 -33.85
C LEU A 567 23.91 -4.38 -33.96
N ASN A 568 23.02 -5.15 -34.58
CA ASN A 568 21.62 -4.79 -34.80
C ASN A 568 20.80 -4.80 -33.49
N ASN A 569 21.31 -5.44 -32.44
CA ASN A 569 20.64 -5.57 -31.14
C ASN A 569 21.49 -5.02 -29.99
N CYS A 570 22.46 -4.18 -30.31
CA CYS A 570 23.26 -3.41 -29.35
C CYS A 570 22.80 -1.97 -29.34
N ASP A 571 22.84 -1.35 -28.16
CA ASP A 571 22.57 0.08 -28.03
C ASP A 571 23.31 0.72 -26.84
N GLU A 572 23.64 1.99 -27.02
CA GLU A 572 24.05 2.90 -25.95
C GLU A 572 23.06 4.07 -25.90
N GLN A 573 22.53 4.33 -24.72
CA GLN A 573 21.52 5.38 -24.51
C GLN A 573 21.91 6.25 -23.33
N GLN A 574 21.73 7.57 -23.49
CA GLN A 574 21.85 8.55 -22.42
C GLN A 574 20.69 9.52 -22.51
N LEU A 575 19.68 9.32 -21.66
CA LEU A 575 18.50 10.19 -21.58
C LEU A 575 18.66 11.19 -20.45
N LEU A 576 18.89 12.44 -20.80
CA LEU A 576 18.88 13.57 -19.85
C LEU A 576 17.50 14.23 -19.90
N THR A 577 16.79 14.19 -18.75
CA THR A 577 15.51 14.88 -18.59
C THR A 577 15.63 15.99 -17.55
N ARG A 578 15.21 17.21 -17.91
CA ARG A 578 15.10 18.35 -17.02
C ARG A 578 13.67 18.85 -17.01
N THR A 579 13.06 18.89 -15.84
CA THR A 579 11.65 19.25 -15.71
C THR A 579 11.51 20.39 -14.72
N MET A 580 10.93 21.49 -15.16
CA MET A 580 10.42 22.53 -14.28
C MET A 580 8.92 22.27 -14.06
N THR A 581 8.53 22.11 -12.82
CA THR A 581 7.13 22.00 -12.44
C THR A 581 6.70 23.23 -11.66
N THR A 582 5.58 23.82 -12.03
CA THR A 582 4.90 24.83 -11.23
C THR A 582 3.49 24.36 -10.93
N SER A 583 3.03 24.54 -9.71
CA SER A 583 1.70 24.12 -9.29
C SER A 583 1.00 25.24 -8.54
N LEU A 584 -0.25 25.48 -8.91
CA LEU A 584 -1.16 26.29 -8.13
C LEU A 584 -2.05 25.34 -7.33
N GLU A 585 -2.17 25.57 -6.03
CA GLU A 585 -2.99 24.78 -5.13
C GLU A 585 -3.98 25.64 -4.37
N ILE A 586 -5.19 25.14 -4.25
CA ILE A 586 -6.23 25.73 -3.42
C ILE A 586 -6.68 24.66 -2.46
N MET A 587 -6.56 24.92 -1.17
CA MET A 587 -6.95 23.97 -0.14
C MET A 587 -7.91 24.60 0.85
N HIS A 588 -8.86 23.82 1.30
CA HIS A 588 -9.70 24.11 2.44
C HIS A 588 -9.64 22.94 3.43
N SER A 589 -9.36 23.24 4.69
CA SER A 589 -9.33 22.22 5.72
C SER A 589 -10.12 22.70 6.93
N SER A 590 -11.18 21.99 7.24
CA SER A 590 -12.02 22.22 8.42
C SER A 590 -12.15 20.92 9.22
N ASP A 591 -12.78 20.99 10.40
CA ASP A 591 -12.91 19.82 11.27
C ASP A 591 -13.67 18.67 10.61
N ASN A 592 -14.49 18.94 9.62
CA ASN A 592 -15.37 17.95 8.99
C ASN A 592 -15.31 17.96 7.46
N GLU A 593 -14.43 18.76 6.86
CA GLU A 593 -14.34 18.85 5.41
C GLU A 593 -12.91 19.17 4.97
N TYR A 594 -12.45 18.47 3.96
CA TYR A 594 -11.20 18.72 3.26
C TYR A 594 -11.50 18.87 1.77
N PHE A 595 -10.98 19.91 1.17
CA PHE A 595 -11.00 20.13 -0.27
C PHE A 595 -9.60 20.53 -0.74
N SER A 596 -9.14 19.95 -1.84
CA SER A 596 -7.94 20.40 -2.53
C SER A 596 -8.16 20.39 -4.03
N PHE A 597 -7.72 21.46 -4.67
CA PHE A 597 -7.53 21.57 -6.11
C PHE A 597 -6.05 21.85 -6.36
N SER A 598 -5.42 21.06 -7.21
CA SER A 598 -4.03 21.23 -7.61
C SER A 598 -3.92 21.22 -9.13
N LEU A 599 -3.21 22.19 -9.68
CA LEU A 599 -2.95 22.34 -11.10
C LEU A 599 -1.44 22.36 -11.35
N PRO A 600 -0.78 21.21 -11.38
CA PRO A 600 0.61 21.11 -11.78
C PRO A 600 0.74 21.31 -13.30
N ILE A 601 1.69 22.15 -13.66
CA ILE A 601 2.13 22.40 -15.03
C ILE A 601 3.60 22.02 -15.09
N LYS A 602 3.91 20.98 -15.85
CA LYS A 602 5.27 20.48 -16.02
C LYS A 602 5.79 20.86 -17.40
N ASN A 603 7.05 21.21 -17.45
CA ASN A 603 7.74 21.53 -18.69
C ASN A 603 9.04 20.71 -18.80
N PRO A 604 8.95 19.43 -19.20
CA PRO A 604 10.13 18.59 -19.39
C PRO A 604 10.84 18.92 -20.69
N HIS A 605 12.16 18.93 -20.59
CA HIS A 605 13.13 19.03 -21.68
C HIS A 605 13.95 17.76 -21.69
N GLU A 606 13.76 16.94 -22.70
CA GLU A 606 14.43 15.65 -22.88
C GLU A 606 15.50 15.76 -23.97
N ARG A 607 16.63 15.14 -23.71
CA ARG A 607 17.72 14.96 -24.67
C ARG A 607 18.19 13.51 -24.58
N LEU A 608 17.94 12.74 -25.62
CA LEU A 608 18.43 11.37 -25.79
C LEU A 608 19.64 11.39 -26.74
N TYR A 609 20.79 10.93 -26.28
CA TYR A 609 21.85 10.41 -27.11
C TYR A 609 21.56 8.91 -27.32
N TYR A 610 21.57 8.47 -28.56
CA TYR A 610 21.29 7.10 -28.95
C TYR A 610 22.28 6.63 -30.01
N ASN A 611 22.92 5.49 -29.79
CA ASN A 611 23.80 4.85 -30.73
C ASN A 611 23.45 3.35 -30.79
N ASP A 612 23.05 2.85 -31.99
CA ASP A 612 22.74 1.43 -32.21
C ASP A 612 23.92 0.59 -32.69
N PHE A 613 25.12 1.21 -32.79
CA PHE A 613 26.35 0.57 -33.32
C PHE A 613 26.21 0.02 -34.76
N ALA A 614 24.99 -0.02 -35.31
CA ALA A 614 24.74 -0.49 -36.69
C ALA A 614 24.73 0.63 -37.73
N GLY A 615 24.74 1.90 -37.30
CA GLY A 615 24.84 3.05 -38.18
C GLY A 615 24.02 4.25 -37.74
N LEU A 616 23.15 4.11 -36.75
CA LEU A 616 22.38 5.22 -36.18
C LEU A 616 23.12 5.79 -34.97
N ASP A 617 23.75 6.96 -35.12
CA ASP A 617 24.32 7.75 -34.03
C ASP A 617 23.64 9.12 -34.05
N THR A 618 22.79 9.40 -33.07
CA THR A 618 21.90 10.56 -33.11
C THR A 618 21.63 11.17 -31.75
N ILE A 619 21.17 12.42 -31.76
CA ILE A 619 20.68 13.15 -30.59
C ILE A 619 19.25 13.61 -30.87
N ALA A 620 18.32 12.92 -30.26
CA ALA A 620 16.90 13.34 -30.24
C ALA A 620 16.64 14.33 -29.10
N ARG A 621 15.77 15.29 -29.35
CA ARG A 621 15.34 16.29 -28.35
C ARG A 621 13.84 16.47 -28.41
N ARG A 622 13.22 16.58 -27.23
CA ARG A 622 11.78 16.84 -27.09
C ARG A 622 11.52 17.79 -25.93
N SER A 623 10.63 18.74 -26.14
CA SER A 623 10.13 19.62 -25.09
C SER A 623 8.62 19.75 -25.22
N TYR A 624 7.91 19.77 -24.12
CA TYR A 624 6.45 19.85 -24.12
C TYR A 624 5.92 20.43 -22.80
N VAL A 625 4.62 20.69 -22.77
CA VAL A 625 3.92 21.10 -21.57
C VAL A 625 2.92 20.01 -21.19
N GLU A 626 2.94 19.61 -19.92
CA GLU A 626 2.01 18.66 -19.34
C GLU A 626 1.18 19.36 -18.26
N ILE A 627 -0.14 19.21 -18.35
CA ILE A 627 -1.10 19.76 -17.38
C ILE A 627 -1.85 18.57 -16.78
N ALA A 628 -1.81 18.41 -15.45
CA ALA A 628 -2.35 17.24 -14.78
C ALA A 628 -3.23 17.65 -13.57
N PRO A 629 -4.42 18.24 -13.81
CA PRO A 629 -5.30 18.73 -12.74
C PRO A 629 -5.75 17.60 -11.81
N ARG A 630 -5.85 17.94 -10.51
CA ARG A 630 -6.34 17.05 -9.46
C ARG A 630 -7.34 17.77 -8.57
N ILE A 631 -8.41 17.07 -8.23
CA ILE A 631 -9.43 17.54 -7.29
C ILE A 631 -9.63 16.44 -6.26
N ASN A 632 -9.56 16.77 -4.99
CA ASN A 632 -9.94 15.89 -3.91
C ASN A 632 -10.92 16.61 -2.98
N TRP A 633 -11.99 15.95 -2.65
CA TRP A 633 -12.94 16.42 -1.67
C TRP A 633 -13.32 15.27 -0.75
N SER A 634 -13.35 15.54 0.53
CA SER A 634 -13.84 14.60 1.53
C SER A 634 -14.59 15.34 2.64
N ARG A 635 -15.67 14.75 3.12
CA ARG A 635 -16.48 15.31 4.17
C ARG A 635 -16.87 14.24 5.17
N TRP A 636 -16.59 14.51 6.44
CA TRP A 636 -16.95 13.67 7.58
C TRP A 636 -18.28 14.14 8.16
N GLY A 637 -19.28 13.26 8.23
CA GLY A 637 -20.59 13.55 8.82
C GLY A 637 -20.59 13.48 10.34
N LYS A 638 -21.56 14.12 10.97
CA LYS A 638 -21.74 14.14 12.44
C LYS A 638 -21.92 12.74 13.07
N LYS A 639 -22.20 11.69 12.29
CA LYS A 639 -22.43 10.31 12.72
C LYS A 639 -21.45 9.34 12.06
N ASN A 640 -20.14 9.65 12.10
CA ASN A 640 -19.08 8.77 11.59
C ASN A 640 -19.22 8.38 10.11
N GLY A 641 -19.83 9.24 9.28
CA GLY A 641 -19.90 9.06 7.84
C GLY A 641 -18.76 9.80 7.14
N LEU A 642 -18.19 9.20 6.10
CA LEU A 642 -17.22 9.83 5.21
C LEU A 642 -17.76 9.78 3.78
N ASN A 643 -17.81 10.94 3.13
CA ASN A 643 -18.02 11.05 1.69
C ASN A 643 -16.74 11.56 1.04
N SER A 644 -16.36 11.00 -0.07
CA SER A 644 -15.17 11.42 -0.82
C SER A 644 -15.44 11.45 -2.31
N LEU A 645 -14.81 12.41 -2.98
CA LEU A 645 -14.78 12.54 -4.44
C LEU A 645 -13.36 12.92 -4.84
N GLY A 646 -12.80 12.18 -5.77
CA GLY A 646 -11.50 12.45 -6.36
C GLY A 646 -11.58 12.48 -7.87
N TYR A 647 -10.88 13.40 -8.48
CA TYR A 647 -10.61 13.42 -9.91
C TYR A 647 -9.13 13.67 -10.13
N SER A 648 -8.52 12.94 -11.06
CA SER A 648 -7.17 13.19 -11.51
C SER A 648 -7.03 12.92 -13.00
N MET A 649 -6.25 13.73 -13.68
CA MET A 649 -5.79 13.52 -15.03
C MET A 649 -4.28 13.24 -15.00
N ASN A 650 -3.86 12.20 -15.69
CA ASN A 650 -2.45 11.85 -15.85
C ASN A 650 -2.12 11.78 -17.35
N MET A 651 -0.96 12.30 -17.72
CA MET A 651 -0.39 12.16 -19.06
C MET A 651 0.83 11.25 -18.99
N SER A 652 0.89 10.25 -19.87
CA SER A 652 2.08 9.40 -20.05
C SER A 652 2.54 9.52 -21.50
N ARG A 653 3.84 9.68 -21.70
CA ARG A 653 4.44 9.77 -23.03
C ARG A 653 5.30 8.55 -23.32
N PRO A 654 5.37 8.12 -24.60
CA PRO A 654 6.36 7.13 -25.00
C PRO A 654 7.77 7.62 -24.68
N SER A 655 8.68 6.73 -24.35
CA SER A 655 10.10 7.04 -24.23
C SER A 655 10.64 7.60 -25.56
N LEU A 656 11.64 8.46 -25.53
CA LEU A 656 12.30 8.89 -26.77
C LEU A 656 12.97 7.69 -27.48
N ALA A 657 13.43 6.69 -26.73
CA ALA A 657 14.00 5.47 -27.31
C ALA A 657 12.96 4.66 -28.09
N ASP A 658 11.70 4.57 -27.63
CA ASP A 658 10.60 3.88 -28.33
C ASP A 658 10.19 4.57 -29.65
N LEU A 659 10.62 5.81 -29.84
CA LEU A 659 10.38 6.60 -31.04
C LEU A 659 11.54 6.52 -32.04
N MET A 660 12.65 5.84 -31.70
CA MET A 660 13.76 5.64 -32.65
C MET A 660 13.37 4.58 -33.68
N PRO A 661 13.75 4.76 -34.96
CA PRO A 661 13.45 3.79 -36.00
C PRO A 661 14.43 2.59 -35.93
N VAL A 662 14.26 1.77 -34.90
CA VAL A 662 15.09 0.60 -34.64
C VAL A 662 14.19 -0.60 -34.36
N ASP A 663 14.57 -1.76 -34.93
CA ASP A 663 13.85 -3.02 -34.76
C ASP A 663 14.60 -3.93 -33.77
N ASP A 664 13.88 -4.53 -32.82
CA ASP A 664 14.41 -5.58 -31.97
C ASP A 664 14.13 -6.97 -32.60
N THR A 665 15.17 -7.67 -32.94
CA THR A 665 15.15 -9.03 -33.55
C THR A 665 15.86 -10.07 -32.70
N THR A 666 16.08 -9.81 -31.40
CA THR A 666 16.79 -10.72 -30.49
C THR A 666 16.08 -12.07 -30.32
N ASN A 667 14.75 -12.08 -30.35
CA ASN A 667 13.93 -13.29 -30.30
C ASN A 667 13.61 -13.78 -31.72
N PRO A 668 13.89 -15.04 -32.10
CA PRO A 668 13.61 -15.52 -33.45
C PRO A 668 12.10 -15.59 -33.80
N LEU A 669 11.22 -15.61 -32.80
CA LEU A 669 9.76 -15.65 -32.96
C LEU A 669 9.08 -14.30 -32.84
N VAL A 670 9.82 -13.24 -32.50
CA VAL A 670 9.26 -11.91 -32.26
C VAL A 670 10.15 -10.83 -32.84
N THR A 671 9.57 -10.01 -33.70
CA THR A 671 10.18 -8.75 -34.15
C THR A 671 9.36 -7.59 -33.61
N THR A 672 10.00 -6.64 -32.96
CA THR A 672 9.35 -5.41 -32.51
C THR A 672 9.83 -4.23 -33.34
N ILE A 673 8.87 -3.50 -33.94
CA ILE A 673 9.10 -2.30 -34.70
C ILE A 673 8.69 -1.10 -33.86
N ASN A 674 9.57 -0.13 -33.70
CA ASN A 674 9.27 1.13 -33.02
C ASN A 674 8.40 2.05 -33.91
N ASN A 675 7.54 2.85 -33.24
CA ASN A 675 6.65 3.80 -33.92
C ASN A 675 6.98 5.25 -33.52
N PRO A 676 7.57 6.05 -34.44
CA PRO A 676 7.89 7.45 -34.16
C PRO A 676 6.68 8.36 -33.94
N ASP A 677 5.50 7.97 -34.44
CA ASP A 677 4.27 8.77 -34.42
C ASP A 677 3.42 8.58 -33.15
N LEU A 678 3.91 7.86 -32.16
CA LEU A 678 3.18 7.60 -30.92
C LEU A 678 2.84 8.92 -30.18
N LYS A 679 1.56 9.07 -29.86
CA LYS A 679 1.01 10.20 -29.10
C LYS A 679 0.97 9.91 -27.61
N PRO A 680 0.98 10.96 -26.78
CA PRO A 680 0.80 10.80 -25.34
C PRO A 680 -0.55 10.14 -25.01
N THR A 681 -0.52 9.26 -24.03
CA THR A 681 -1.71 8.67 -23.42
C THR A 681 -2.24 9.59 -22.32
N LEU A 682 -3.53 9.89 -22.33
CA LEU A 682 -4.23 10.66 -21.31
C LEU A 682 -5.19 9.76 -20.55
N THR A 683 -5.02 9.71 -19.23
CA THR A 683 -5.89 8.92 -18.35
C THR A 683 -6.64 9.82 -17.38
N HIS A 684 -7.96 9.74 -17.39
CA HIS A 684 -8.87 10.44 -16.50
C HIS A 684 -9.40 9.46 -15.47
N ASN A 685 -9.19 9.73 -14.18
CA ASN A 685 -9.67 8.90 -13.09
C ASN A 685 -10.69 9.67 -12.24
N VAL A 686 -11.79 9.02 -11.92
CA VAL A 686 -12.81 9.50 -10.99
C VAL A 686 -13.00 8.47 -9.90
N ASN A 687 -12.92 8.89 -8.64
CA ASN A 687 -13.13 8.05 -7.47
C ASN A 687 -14.23 8.64 -6.60
N ILE A 688 -15.19 7.83 -6.21
CA ILE A 688 -16.29 8.22 -5.32
C ILE A 688 -16.32 7.23 -4.17
N GLY A 689 -16.42 7.73 -2.94
CA GLY A 689 -16.48 6.90 -1.75
C GLY A 689 -17.55 7.38 -0.78
N PHE A 690 -18.24 6.42 -0.21
CA PHE A 690 -19.17 6.64 0.89
C PHE A 690 -18.87 5.60 1.98
N GLN A 691 -18.76 6.05 3.23
CA GLN A 691 -18.59 5.17 4.38
C GLN A 691 -19.50 5.66 5.51
N PHE A 692 -20.11 4.72 6.19
CA PHE A 692 -20.97 5.01 7.34
C PHE A 692 -20.69 3.99 8.44
N ASN A 693 -20.41 4.47 9.65
CA ASN A 693 -20.23 3.68 10.86
C ASN A 693 -21.31 4.03 11.87
N ASN A 694 -21.92 3.02 12.48
CA ASN A 694 -22.79 3.19 13.63
C ASN A 694 -22.23 2.38 14.81
N ASP A 695 -21.55 3.05 15.71
CA ASP A 695 -20.82 2.41 16.81
C ASP A 695 -21.75 1.71 17.82
N SER A 696 -22.99 2.22 17.99
CA SER A 696 -23.96 1.66 18.94
C SER A 696 -24.38 0.23 18.57
N ILE A 697 -24.60 0.00 17.28
CA ILE A 697 -25.02 -1.30 16.74
C ILE A 697 -23.89 -2.01 15.98
N ARG A 698 -22.67 -1.46 15.98
CA ARG A 698 -21.48 -1.94 15.23
C ARG A 698 -21.78 -2.21 13.76
N ARG A 699 -22.54 -1.32 13.11
CA ARG A 699 -22.80 -1.42 11.67
C ARG A 699 -21.76 -0.63 10.90
N PHE A 700 -21.13 -1.28 9.94
CA PHE A 700 -20.23 -0.67 8.98
C PHE A 700 -20.80 -0.83 7.56
N ILE A 701 -20.84 0.26 6.81
CA ILE A 701 -21.23 0.27 5.39
C ILE A 701 -20.19 1.09 4.65
N ARG A 702 -19.63 0.53 3.58
CA ARG A 702 -18.77 1.25 2.64
C ARG A 702 -19.23 0.98 1.22
N VAL A 703 -19.31 2.04 0.42
CA VAL A 703 -19.58 1.96 -1.02
C VAL A 703 -18.49 2.77 -1.71
N TRP A 704 -17.91 2.23 -2.75
CA TRP A 704 -16.93 2.95 -3.56
C TRP A 704 -17.19 2.69 -5.04
N SER A 705 -16.88 3.67 -5.86
CA SER A 705 -16.92 3.54 -7.31
C SER A 705 -15.72 4.26 -7.91
N ASN A 706 -15.04 3.59 -8.83
CA ASN A 706 -13.89 4.11 -9.54
C ASN A 706 -14.15 3.97 -11.04
N ALA A 707 -13.84 5.02 -11.80
CA ALA A 707 -13.91 4.98 -13.27
C ALA A 707 -12.62 5.55 -13.84
N SER A 708 -12.11 4.91 -14.90
CA SER A 708 -10.92 5.35 -15.62
C SER A 708 -11.20 5.33 -17.11
N LEU A 709 -10.91 6.44 -17.79
CA LEU A 709 -10.99 6.59 -19.23
C LEU A 709 -9.61 6.91 -19.77
N THR A 710 -9.15 6.13 -20.76
CA THR A 710 -7.84 6.32 -21.39
C THR A 710 -8.03 6.78 -22.85
N GLN A 711 -7.51 7.97 -23.14
CA GLN A 711 -7.41 8.49 -24.51
C GLN A 711 -6.01 8.21 -25.06
N HIS A 712 -5.93 7.88 -26.34
CA HIS A 712 -4.70 7.50 -27.03
C HIS A 712 -3.95 6.39 -26.25
N SER A 713 -4.68 5.38 -25.75
CA SER A 713 -4.04 4.21 -25.15
C SER A 713 -3.15 3.52 -26.16
N ILE A 714 -2.09 2.88 -25.69
CA ILE A 714 -1.21 2.11 -26.55
C ILE A 714 -1.88 0.76 -26.85
N GLY A 715 -2.14 0.49 -28.13
CA GLY A 715 -2.54 -0.80 -28.66
C GLY A 715 -1.38 -1.43 -29.43
N THR A 716 -1.54 -2.69 -29.81
CA THR A 716 -0.50 -3.44 -30.53
C THR A 716 -1.01 -3.91 -31.87
N ARG A 717 -0.49 -3.33 -32.94
CA ARG A 717 -0.64 -3.88 -34.29
C ARG A 717 0.20 -5.14 -34.39
N THR A 718 -0.38 -6.22 -34.84
CA THR A 718 0.28 -7.52 -34.90
C THR A 718 0.12 -8.13 -36.26
N ILE A 719 1.23 -8.51 -36.88
CA ILE A 719 1.28 -9.42 -38.03
C ILE A 719 1.78 -10.76 -37.52
N TYR A 720 1.12 -11.83 -37.95
CA TYR A 720 1.50 -13.20 -37.63
C TYR A 720 1.77 -13.98 -38.90
N ASP A 721 3.00 -14.44 -39.06
CA ASP A 721 3.37 -15.34 -40.14
C ASP A 721 2.89 -16.76 -39.81
N THR A 722 1.92 -17.22 -40.59
CA THR A 722 1.32 -18.55 -40.38
C THR A 722 2.25 -19.71 -40.71
N THR A 723 3.33 -19.46 -41.47
CA THR A 723 4.32 -20.49 -41.85
C THR A 723 5.36 -20.71 -40.78
N THR A 724 5.89 -19.65 -40.20
CA THR A 724 6.97 -19.69 -39.21
C THR A 724 6.47 -19.50 -37.78
N GLY A 725 5.29 -18.88 -37.64
CA GLY A 725 4.77 -18.50 -36.33
C GLY A 725 5.44 -17.26 -35.74
N VAL A 726 6.16 -16.49 -36.53
CA VAL A 726 6.80 -15.25 -36.11
C VAL A 726 5.75 -14.16 -35.97
N TYR A 727 5.85 -13.41 -34.88
CA TYR A 727 5.05 -12.21 -34.62
C TYR A 727 5.87 -10.98 -34.94
N THR A 728 5.27 -10.06 -35.67
CA THR A 728 5.79 -8.70 -35.83
C THR A 728 4.86 -7.74 -35.10
N TYR A 729 5.38 -7.03 -34.13
CA TYR A 729 4.64 -6.07 -33.30
C TYR A 729 5.03 -4.64 -33.61
N MET A 730 4.06 -3.75 -33.63
CA MET A 730 4.26 -2.32 -33.58
C MET A 730 3.22 -1.69 -32.64
N GLN A 731 3.67 -0.85 -31.72
CA GLN A 731 2.76 -0.09 -30.87
C GLN A 731 2.11 1.05 -31.66
N ASP A 732 0.82 1.30 -31.43
CA ASP A 732 0.09 2.43 -32.01
C ASP A 732 -1.00 2.92 -31.06
N ASN A 733 -1.42 4.17 -31.24
CA ASN A 733 -2.45 4.75 -30.41
C ASN A 733 -3.85 4.28 -30.80
N ILE A 734 -4.63 3.90 -29.81
CA ILE A 734 -6.01 3.47 -29.97
C ILE A 734 -6.92 4.13 -28.93
N ASN A 735 -8.16 4.43 -29.29
CA ASN A 735 -9.15 5.00 -28.38
C ASN A 735 -10.29 4.01 -28.13
N GLY A 736 -10.88 4.10 -26.95
CA GLY A 736 -12.02 3.30 -26.53
C GLY A 736 -11.80 2.54 -25.23
N ASN A 737 -10.59 2.50 -24.71
CA ASN A 737 -10.30 1.80 -23.45
C ASN A 737 -10.82 2.58 -22.24
N TRP A 738 -11.67 1.94 -21.45
CA TRP A 738 -12.16 2.46 -20.18
C TRP A 738 -12.58 1.33 -19.24
N ASN A 739 -12.53 1.60 -17.96
CA ASN A 739 -12.99 0.67 -16.94
C ASN A 739 -13.86 1.37 -15.89
N TRP A 740 -14.67 0.58 -15.22
CA TRP A 740 -15.51 1.00 -14.12
C TRP A 740 -15.57 -0.09 -13.05
N ASN A 741 -15.41 0.29 -11.80
CA ASN A 741 -15.55 -0.58 -10.65
C ASN A 741 -16.59 0.01 -9.69
N LEU A 742 -17.46 -0.83 -9.14
CA LEU A 742 -18.35 -0.52 -8.05
C LEU A 742 -18.18 -1.59 -6.97
N GLY A 743 -17.97 -1.18 -5.73
CA GLY A 743 -17.88 -2.10 -4.63
C GLY A 743 -18.67 -1.67 -3.41
N THR A 744 -19.11 -2.65 -2.63
CA THR A 744 -19.77 -2.46 -1.34
C THR A 744 -19.16 -3.37 -0.30
N SER A 745 -19.11 -2.90 0.95
CA SER A 745 -18.74 -3.72 2.10
C SER A 745 -19.73 -3.42 3.23
N TYR A 746 -20.25 -4.48 3.78
CA TYR A 746 -21.23 -4.42 4.86
C TYR A 746 -20.83 -5.36 5.98
N GLU A 747 -20.86 -4.86 7.21
CA GLU A 747 -20.64 -5.65 8.41
C GLU A 747 -21.60 -5.25 9.50
N GLN A 748 -22.24 -6.24 10.13
CA GLN A 748 -23.15 -5.99 11.24
C GLN A 748 -23.28 -7.24 12.13
N PRO A 749 -23.33 -7.08 13.48
CA PRO A 749 -23.82 -8.10 14.38
C PRO A 749 -25.31 -8.37 14.16
N LEU A 750 -25.70 -9.63 14.10
CA LEU A 750 -27.09 -10.07 13.91
C LEU A 750 -27.86 -10.24 15.21
N ASP A 751 -27.16 -10.38 16.35
CA ASP A 751 -27.75 -10.56 17.67
C ASP A 751 -27.46 -9.38 18.61
N SER A 752 -28.30 -9.19 19.62
CA SER A 752 -28.13 -8.12 20.62
C SER A 752 -26.90 -8.30 21.49
N ALA A 753 -26.43 -9.54 21.69
CA ALA A 753 -25.20 -9.85 22.41
C ALA A 753 -23.94 -9.65 21.56
N LYS A 754 -24.11 -9.29 20.26
CA LYS A 754 -23.04 -9.05 19.29
C LYS A 754 -22.07 -10.23 19.14
N ARG A 755 -22.59 -11.45 19.18
CA ARG A 755 -21.84 -12.69 19.06
C ARG A 755 -21.83 -13.24 17.65
N ILE A 756 -22.87 -12.95 16.86
CA ILE A 756 -23.00 -13.39 15.47
C ILE A 756 -22.77 -12.17 14.59
N THR A 757 -21.73 -12.18 13.76
CA THR A 757 -21.39 -11.10 12.85
C THR A 757 -21.59 -11.55 11.41
N LEU A 758 -22.35 -10.77 10.64
CA LEU A 758 -22.47 -10.90 9.19
C LEU A 758 -21.44 -10.00 8.52
N GLN A 759 -20.70 -10.56 7.58
CA GLN A 759 -19.76 -9.84 6.72
C GLN A 759 -20.14 -10.09 5.27
N GLN A 760 -20.23 -9.02 4.48
CA GLN A 760 -20.47 -9.08 3.05
C GLN A 760 -19.54 -8.13 2.34
N ARG A 761 -18.98 -8.58 1.20
CA ARG A 761 -18.27 -7.75 0.24
C ARG A 761 -18.76 -8.11 -1.15
N PHE A 762 -19.14 -7.10 -1.89
CA PHE A 762 -19.59 -7.24 -3.27
C PHE A 762 -18.81 -6.26 -4.15
N SER A 763 -18.33 -6.71 -5.30
CA SER A 763 -17.78 -5.82 -6.31
C SER A 763 -18.19 -6.25 -7.71
N VAL A 764 -18.34 -5.26 -8.57
CA VAL A 764 -18.52 -5.42 -10.01
C VAL A 764 -17.46 -4.60 -10.70
N ASP A 765 -16.71 -5.25 -11.58
CA ASP A 765 -15.70 -4.63 -12.43
C ASP A 765 -16.14 -4.78 -13.89
N TYR A 766 -16.09 -3.69 -14.64
CA TYR A 766 -16.32 -3.70 -16.06
C TYR A 766 -15.12 -3.09 -16.78
N LEU A 767 -14.59 -3.83 -17.75
CA LEU A 767 -13.50 -3.38 -18.60
C LEU A 767 -13.95 -3.42 -20.08
N HIS A 768 -14.00 -2.24 -20.69
CA HIS A 768 -14.12 -2.09 -22.14
C HIS A 768 -12.72 -2.03 -22.73
N SER A 769 -12.26 -3.15 -23.27
CA SER A 769 -10.91 -3.30 -23.82
C SER A 769 -10.97 -3.23 -25.34
N VAL A 770 -10.18 -2.33 -25.92
CA VAL A 770 -10.06 -2.14 -27.36
C VAL A 770 -8.61 -2.30 -27.77
N ASP A 771 -8.34 -3.10 -28.79
CA ASP A 771 -7.02 -3.27 -29.39
C ASP A 771 -7.14 -3.55 -30.91
N PHE A 772 -6.02 -3.69 -31.59
CA PHE A 772 -5.99 -4.06 -33.00
C PHE A 772 -6.13 -5.58 -33.16
N ASP A 773 -6.78 -5.97 -34.25
CA ASP A 773 -6.87 -7.38 -34.65
C ASP A 773 -5.57 -7.87 -35.27
N VAL A 774 -5.32 -9.17 -35.21
CA VAL A 774 -4.13 -9.80 -35.80
C VAL A 774 -4.32 -9.98 -37.31
N VAL A 775 -3.31 -9.62 -38.06
CA VAL A 775 -3.24 -9.84 -39.53
C VAL A 775 -2.42 -11.07 -39.84
N TYR A 776 -2.93 -11.96 -40.71
CA TYR A 776 -2.30 -13.20 -41.16
C TYR A 776 -1.78 -13.06 -42.59
N GLU A 777 -0.76 -12.26 -42.79
CA GLU A 777 -0.06 -12.14 -44.06
C GLU A 777 1.39 -11.69 -43.85
N SER A 778 2.35 -12.17 -44.64
CA SER A 778 3.77 -11.89 -44.46
C SER A 778 4.49 -11.26 -45.62
N TYR A 779 3.76 -10.77 -46.64
CA TYR A 779 4.39 -10.40 -47.90
C TYR A 779 4.29 -8.92 -48.28
N LYS A 780 3.83 -8.08 -47.36
CA LYS A 780 3.72 -6.62 -47.60
C LYS A 780 4.48 -5.85 -46.52
N PRO A 781 4.96 -4.63 -46.84
CA PRO A 781 5.44 -3.72 -45.83
C PRO A 781 4.40 -3.51 -44.68
N PHE A 782 4.83 -3.32 -43.45
CA PHE A 782 3.96 -3.24 -42.27
C PHE A 782 2.88 -2.13 -42.43
N GLU A 783 3.22 -1.01 -43.08
CA GLU A 783 2.36 0.15 -43.28
C GLU A 783 1.22 -0.09 -44.29
N GLU A 784 1.32 -1.11 -45.14
CA GLU A 784 0.33 -1.44 -46.17
C GLU A 784 -0.83 -2.31 -45.64
N TYR A 785 -0.78 -2.71 -44.35
CA TYR A 785 -1.85 -3.52 -43.73
C TYR A 785 -2.90 -2.65 -43.05
N ASP A 786 -4.17 -3.05 -43.24
CA ASP A 786 -5.31 -2.42 -42.59
C ASP A 786 -5.64 -3.18 -41.28
N PHE A 787 -5.30 -2.56 -40.16
CA PHE A 787 -5.51 -3.16 -38.83
C PHE A 787 -6.90 -2.78 -38.28
N LEU A 788 -7.80 -3.75 -38.27
CA LEU A 788 -9.14 -3.58 -37.71
C LEU A 788 -9.11 -3.47 -36.19
N LYS A 789 -10.04 -2.70 -35.63
CA LYS A 789 -10.21 -2.61 -34.19
C LYS A 789 -11.04 -3.79 -33.66
N SER A 790 -10.58 -4.34 -32.58
CA SER A 790 -11.24 -5.39 -31.83
C SER A 790 -11.67 -4.88 -30.46
N THR A 791 -12.86 -5.26 -30.05
CA THR A 791 -13.39 -4.85 -28.75
C THR A 791 -13.86 -6.08 -27.98
N VAL A 792 -13.47 -6.14 -26.69
CA VAL A 792 -13.94 -7.14 -25.73
C VAL A 792 -14.52 -6.46 -24.50
N HIS A 793 -15.71 -6.90 -24.12
CA HIS A 793 -16.42 -6.47 -22.93
C HIS A 793 -16.20 -7.49 -21.83
N ASN A 794 -15.52 -7.10 -20.76
CA ASN A 794 -15.19 -7.96 -19.64
C ASN A 794 -15.96 -7.52 -18.40
N TRP A 795 -16.73 -8.44 -17.83
CA TRP A 795 -17.41 -8.30 -16.55
C TRP A 795 -16.79 -9.22 -15.54
N THR A 796 -16.48 -8.72 -14.38
CA THR A 796 -16.12 -9.52 -13.21
C THR A 796 -17.03 -9.15 -12.06
N LEU A 797 -17.64 -10.14 -11.43
CA LEU A 797 -18.45 -9.99 -10.24
C LEU A 797 -17.83 -10.83 -9.14
N ASN A 798 -17.53 -10.19 -8.02
CA ASN A 798 -17.05 -10.85 -6.81
C ASN A 798 -18.07 -10.63 -5.69
N GLU A 799 -18.46 -11.70 -5.02
CA GLU A 799 -19.32 -11.68 -3.83
C GLU A 799 -18.70 -12.55 -2.75
N HIS A 800 -18.47 -12.00 -1.59
CA HIS A 800 -18.05 -12.71 -0.38
C HIS A 800 -19.11 -12.55 0.70
N LEU A 801 -19.55 -13.65 1.26
CA LEU A 801 -20.50 -13.71 2.38
C LEU A 801 -19.92 -14.56 3.50
N GLY A 802 -19.88 -14.02 4.71
CA GLY A 802 -19.38 -14.69 5.90
C GLY A 802 -20.27 -14.46 7.11
N ILE A 803 -20.43 -15.50 7.93
CA ILE A 803 -21.09 -15.46 9.23
C ILE A 803 -20.12 -16.04 10.25
N GLU A 804 -19.79 -15.25 11.27
CA GLU A 804 -18.92 -15.67 12.36
C GLU A 804 -19.66 -15.60 13.70
N TYR A 805 -19.61 -16.69 14.46
CA TYR A 805 -20.05 -16.76 15.84
C TYR A 805 -18.86 -16.74 16.79
N GLN A 806 -18.83 -15.78 17.70
CA GLN A 806 -17.78 -15.67 18.72
C GLN A 806 -18.38 -15.61 20.12
N LYS A 807 -17.96 -16.51 20.99
CA LYS A 807 -18.30 -16.51 22.40
C LYS A 807 -17.16 -17.06 23.26
N ASP A 808 -16.67 -16.26 24.20
CA ASP A 808 -15.58 -16.64 25.12
C ASP A 808 -14.34 -17.15 24.35
N LYS A 809 -14.10 -18.45 24.42
CA LYS A 809 -12.96 -19.14 23.80
C LYS A 809 -13.34 -19.91 22.52
N LEU A 810 -14.55 -19.75 22.04
CA LEU A 810 -15.06 -20.42 20.85
C LEU A 810 -15.30 -19.40 19.75
N THR A 811 -14.72 -19.64 18.57
CA THR A 811 -15.05 -18.97 17.33
C THR A 811 -15.42 -20.03 16.29
N VAL A 812 -16.56 -19.86 15.64
CA VAL A 812 -17.02 -20.68 14.52
C VAL A 812 -17.40 -19.75 13.38
N GLY A 813 -16.85 -19.96 12.20
CA GLY A 813 -17.15 -19.17 11.01
C GLY A 813 -17.55 -20.06 9.83
N ILE A 814 -18.46 -19.58 9.02
CA ILE A 814 -18.80 -20.14 7.72
C ILE A 814 -18.74 -19.00 6.72
N SER A 815 -18.05 -19.21 5.60
CA SER A 815 -17.99 -18.19 4.54
C SER A 815 -17.95 -18.85 3.17
N GLY A 816 -18.39 -18.08 2.17
CA GLY A 816 -18.30 -18.43 0.77
C GLY A 816 -17.97 -17.20 -0.07
N GLU A 817 -17.34 -17.45 -1.19
CA GLU A 817 -16.98 -16.44 -2.17
C GLU A 817 -17.26 -16.97 -3.58
N ILE A 818 -17.70 -16.10 -4.46
CA ILE A 818 -17.88 -16.39 -5.88
C ILE A 818 -17.30 -15.27 -6.72
N ASP A 819 -16.47 -15.67 -7.68
CA ASP A 819 -15.92 -14.81 -8.74
C ASP A 819 -16.51 -15.28 -10.06
N TRP A 820 -17.39 -14.48 -10.64
CA TRP A 820 -17.92 -14.72 -11.97
C TRP A 820 -17.27 -13.76 -12.98
N ARG A 821 -16.78 -14.33 -14.07
CA ARG A 821 -16.14 -13.59 -15.15
C ARG A 821 -16.87 -13.88 -16.46
N ARG A 822 -17.21 -12.83 -17.19
CA ARG A 822 -17.84 -12.94 -18.51
C ARG A 822 -17.17 -12.01 -19.49
N SER A 823 -16.70 -12.58 -20.60
CA SER A 823 -16.12 -11.82 -21.70
C SER A 823 -16.93 -12.06 -22.97
N THR A 824 -17.28 -10.98 -23.66
CA THR A 824 -18.06 -11.02 -24.92
C THR A 824 -17.42 -10.10 -25.94
N SER A 825 -17.50 -10.50 -27.21
CA SER A 825 -17.02 -9.70 -28.35
C SER A 825 -17.87 -9.96 -29.56
N HIS A 826 -17.93 -8.98 -30.47
CA HIS A 826 -18.54 -9.14 -31.82
C HIS A 826 -17.55 -9.64 -32.87
N ARG A 827 -16.30 -9.93 -32.45
CA ARG A 827 -15.28 -10.47 -33.34
C ARG A 827 -15.72 -11.83 -33.88
N ALA A 828 -15.49 -12.06 -35.18
CA ALA A 828 -15.68 -13.41 -35.76
C ALA A 828 -14.78 -14.43 -35.03
N ASN A 829 -15.29 -15.62 -34.83
CA ASN A 829 -14.61 -16.71 -34.09
C ASN A 829 -14.32 -16.44 -32.58
N PHE A 830 -14.89 -15.39 -31.99
CA PHE A 830 -14.80 -15.19 -30.56
C PHE A 830 -15.86 -16.03 -29.83
N GLU A 831 -15.42 -16.97 -29.03
CA GLU A 831 -16.29 -17.70 -28.12
C GLU A 831 -16.53 -16.90 -26.85
N ASN A 832 -17.79 -16.66 -26.50
CA ASN A 832 -18.13 -16.02 -25.24
C ASN A 832 -17.61 -16.83 -24.06
N ILE A 833 -16.85 -16.18 -23.20
CA ILE A 833 -16.24 -16.78 -22.02
C ILE A 833 -17.15 -16.54 -20.82
N SER A 834 -17.43 -17.59 -20.05
CA SER A 834 -18.11 -17.48 -18.75
C SER A 834 -17.46 -18.46 -17.80
N ALA A 835 -16.67 -17.93 -16.87
CA ALA A 835 -15.94 -18.69 -15.86
C ALA A 835 -16.40 -18.34 -14.45
N PHE A 836 -16.42 -19.35 -13.58
CA PHE A 836 -16.79 -19.24 -12.18
C PHE A 836 -15.68 -19.82 -11.32
N ASP A 837 -15.12 -19.02 -10.45
CA ASP A 837 -14.36 -19.50 -9.30
C ASP A 837 -15.23 -19.29 -8.07
N TYR A 838 -15.46 -20.34 -7.31
CA TYR A 838 -16.19 -20.22 -6.06
C TYR A 838 -15.55 -21.07 -4.98
N ASN A 839 -15.62 -20.57 -3.77
CA ASN A 839 -15.14 -21.30 -2.62
C ASN A 839 -16.13 -21.17 -1.46
N TYR A 840 -16.19 -22.20 -0.64
CA TYR A 840 -16.95 -22.18 0.60
C TYR A 840 -16.31 -23.09 1.65
N GLY A 841 -16.46 -22.71 2.91
CA GLY A 841 -15.85 -23.46 3.97
C GLY A 841 -16.18 -22.95 5.35
N GLY A 842 -15.60 -23.60 6.34
CA GLY A 842 -15.77 -23.25 7.72
C GLY A 842 -14.45 -23.21 8.49
N LEU A 843 -14.44 -22.42 9.55
CA LEU A 843 -13.35 -22.35 10.51
C LEU A 843 -13.86 -22.62 11.93
N LEU A 844 -13.02 -23.25 12.73
CA LEU A 844 -13.26 -23.49 14.16
C LEU A 844 -11.99 -23.14 14.92
N ARG A 845 -12.14 -22.30 15.96
CA ARG A 845 -11.11 -22.05 16.97
C ARG A 845 -11.72 -22.31 18.34
N TYR A 846 -11.07 -23.13 19.14
CA TYR A 846 -11.54 -23.45 20.47
C TYR A 846 -10.38 -23.70 21.41
N THR A 847 -10.39 -23.05 22.57
CA THR A 847 -9.45 -23.36 23.65
C THR A 847 -10.13 -24.26 24.66
N ILE A 848 -9.69 -25.50 24.76
CA ILE A 848 -10.21 -26.47 25.73
C ILE A 848 -9.78 -26.02 27.14
N PRO A 849 -10.73 -25.67 28.02
CA PRO A 849 -10.38 -25.00 29.29
C PRO A 849 -9.53 -25.85 30.26
N TRP A 850 -9.83 -27.16 30.35
CA TRP A 850 -9.20 -28.05 31.35
C TRP A 850 -7.80 -28.52 30.94
N VAL A 851 -7.50 -28.69 29.66
CA VAL A 851 -6.17 -29.08 29.16
C VAL A 851 -5.39 -27.91 28.63
N LYS A 852 -6.01 -26.73 28.51
CA LYS A 852 -5.43 -25.50 27.97
C LYS A 852 -4.81 -25.70 26.56
N VAL A 853 -5.44 -26.56 25.75
CA VAL A 853 -5.06 -26.79 24.35
C VAL A 853 -5.90 -25.88 23.48
N ASN A 854 -5.24 -25.12 22.61
CA ASN A 854 -5.88 -24.33 21.56
C ASN A 854 -5.96 -25.19 20.30
N ILE A 855 -7.16 -25.33 19.74
CA ILE A 855 -7.44 -25.99 18.46
C ILE A 855 -7.85 -24.91 17.47
N ALA A 856 -7.17 -24.85 16.34
CA ALA A 856 -7.59 -24.04 15.19
C ALA A 856 -7.64 -24.94 13.97
N THR A 857 -8.74 -24.90 13.23
CA THR A 857 -8.87 -25.67 11.99
C THR A 857 -9.76 -24.94 11.01
N ASP A 858 -9.41 -25.02 9.73
CA ASP A 858 -10.23 -24.57 8.63
C ASP A 858 -10.29 -25.61 7.53
N ILE A 859 -11.46 -25.73 6.93
CA ILE A 859 -11.72 -26.61 5.79
C ILE A 859 -12.46 -25.83 4.73
N ARG A 860 -11.97 -25.85 3.48
CA ARG A 860 -12.52 -25.06 2.38
C ARG A 860 -12.40 -25.80 1.05
N ILE A 861 -13.47 -25.77 0.28
CA ILE A 861 -13.49 -26.26 -1.09
C ILE A 861 -13.30 -25.06 -2.01
N TYR A 862 -12.35 -25.17 -2.93
CA TYR A 862 -12.12 -24.21 -4.03
C TYR A 862 -12.52 -24.90 -5.33
N SER A 863 -13.52 -24.37 -6.02
CA SER A 863 -14.06 -24.94 -7.25
C SER A 863 -13.90 -23.96 -8.40
N ARG A 864 -13.53 -24.43 -9.56
CA ARG A 864 -13.37 -23.65 -10.79
C ARG A 864 -14.10 -24.31 -11.92
N ARG A 865 -14.84 -23.51 -12.71
CA ARG A 865 -15.69 -24.00 -13.80
C ARG A 865 -15.67 -23.00 -14.98
N GLY A 866 -15.90 -23.52 -16.19
CA GLY A 866 -16.04 -22.69 -17.39
C GLY A 866 -14.72 -22.32 -18.05
N TYR A 867 -13.61 -22.90 -17.62
CA TYR A 867 -12.30 -22.71 -18.26
C TYR A 867 -12.11 -23.69 -19.41
N GLN A 868 -11.36 -23.27 -20.43
CA GLN A 868 -11.08 -24.09 -21.62
C GLN A 868 -10.15 -25.25 -21.28
N SER A 869 -9.08 -24.98 -20.53
CA SER A 869 -8.19 -26.04 -20.08
C SER A 869 -8.87 -26.89 -19.01
N LYS A 870 -8.87 -28.20 -19.20
CA LYS A 870 -9.38 -29.15 -18.20
C LYS A 870 -8.62 -29.06 -16.86
N MET A 871 -7.35 -28.65 -16.91
CA MET A 871 -6.52 -28.49 -15.71
C MET A 871 -7.00 -27.33 -14.80
N MET A 872 -7.72 -26.36 -15.38
CA MET A 872 -8.28 -25.25 -14.63
C MET A 872 -9.62 -25.57 -13.96
N ASN A 873 -10.37 -26.56 -14.48
CA ASN A 873 -11.69 -26.92 -13.93
C ASN A 873 -11.52 -27.97 -12.82
N THR A 874 -11.31 -27.49 -11.57
CA THR A 874 -10.95 -28.34 -10.41
C THR A 874 -11.87 -28.11 -9.22
N ASP A 875 -11.80 -29.09 -8.31
CA ASP A 875 -12.32 -29.00 -6.95
C ASP A 875 -11.18 -29.34 -6.00
N ASP A 876 -10.70 -28.33 -5.28
CA ASP A 876 -9.58 -28.47 -4.36
C ASP A 876 -10.13 -28.37 -2.92
N LEU A 877 -10.19 -29.48 -2.19
CA LEU A 877 -10.57 -29.50 -0.77
C LEU A 877 -9.32 -29.31 0.09
N VAL A 878 -9.15 -28.14 0.65
CA VAL A 878 -8.01 -27.79 1.50
C VAL A 878 -8.42 -27.87 2.95
N TRP A 879 -7.69 -28.63 3.75
CA TRP A 879 -7.90 -28.75 5.18
C TRP A 879 -6.61 -28.45 5.94
N ASN A 880 -6.66 -27.44 6.83
CA ASN A 880 -5.58 -27.05 7.71
C ASN A 880 -5.97 -27.25 9.16
N ALA A 881 -5.01 -27.61 10.01
CA ALA A 881 -5.23 -27.78 11.44
C ALA A 881 -3.99 -27.34 12.25
N GLU A 882 -4.23 -26.76 13.41
CA GLU A 882 -3.22 -26.41 14.37
C GLU A 882 -3.67 -26.79 15.78
N LEU A 883 -2.76 -27.40 16.55
CA LEU A 883 -2.90 -27.66 17.97
C LEU A 883 -1.77 -26.97 18.71
N ALA A 884 -2.10 -26.08 19.63
CA ALA A 884 -1.11 -25.39 20.43
C ALA A 884 -1.37 -25.57 21.92
N ARG A 885 -0.30 -25.77 22.70
CA ARG A 885 -0.35 -25.85 24.17
C ARG A 885 0.80 -25.09 24.78
N SER A 886 0.47 -24.16 25.65
CA SER A 886 1.46 -23.42 26.43
C SER A 886 1.71 -24.09 27.79
N LEU A 887 2.97 -24.14 28.20
CA LEU A 887 3.49 -24.76 29.41
C LEU A 887 4.33 -23.76 30.21
N PHE A 888 4.60 -24.05 31.47
CA PHE A 888 5.48 -23.24 32.36
C PHE A 888 5.06 -21.78 32.45
N ASN A 889 3.79 -21.51 32.76
CA ASN A 889 3.22 -20.17 32.78
C ASN A 889 3.39 -19.48 31.44
N GLU A 890 3.08 -20.24 30.38
CA GLU A 890 3.07 -19.86 28.97
C GLU A 890 4.44 -19.37 28.41
N LYS A 891 5.52 -19.68 29.12
CA LYS A 891 6.87 -19.41 28.59
C LYS A 891 7.26 -20.35 27.47
N LEU A 892 6.75 -21.57 27.46
CA LEU A 892 7.00 -22.58 26.43
C LEU A 892 5.71 -22.95 25.74
N THR A 893 5.65 -22.82 24.42
CA THR A 893 4.51 -23.22 23.60
C THR A 893 4.94 -24.35 22.67
N LEU A 894 4.23 -25.45 22.73
CA LEU A 894 4.32 -26.55 21.77
C LEU A 894 3.20 -26.34 20.75
N LYS A 895 3.55 -26.35 19.45
CA LYS A 895 2.61 -26.15 18.37
C LYS A 895 2.77 -27.25 17.32
N PHE A 896 1.68 -27.88 16.98
CA PHE A 896 1.61 -28.87 15.91
C PHE A 896 0.76 -28.30 14.80
N THR A 897 1.36 -28.04 13.63
CA THR A 897 0.71 -27.45 12.47
C THR A 897 0.62 -28.48 11.36
N ALA A 898 -0.56 -28.66 10.79
CA ALA A 898 -0.80 -29.50 9.63
C ALA A 898 -1.39 -28.63 8.51
N PHE A 899 -0.70 -28.53 7.40
CA PHE A 899 -1.07 -27.75 6.25
C PHE A 899 -1.47 -28.64 5.09
N ASP A 900 -2.59 -28.32 4.44
CA ASP A 900 -3.16 -29.02 3.29
C ASP A 900 -3.15 -30.56 3.48
N LEU A 901 -3.78 -31.04 4.55
CA LEU A 901 -3.80 -32.44 4.94
C LEU A 901 -4.21 -33.39 3.81
N LEU A 902 -5.07 -32.91 2.91
CA LEU A 902 -5.61 -33.71 1.81
C LEU A 902 -4.77 -33.60 0.53
N HIS A 903 -3.74 -32.73 0.51
CA HIS A 903 -2.84 -32.53 -0.62
C HIS A 903 -3.58 -32.18 -1.92
N GLN A 904 -4.53 -31.25 -1.86
CA GLN A 904 -5.34 -30.84 -3.00
C GLN A 904 -5.17 -29.38 -3.39
N LEU A 905 -4.34 -28.62 -2.67
CA LEU A 905 -4.15 -27.21 -2.96
C LEU A 905 -3.47 -27.00 -4.31
N SER A 906 -4.01 -26.10 -5.13
CA SER A 906 -3.46 -25.70 -6.40
C SER A 906 -3.43 -24.18 -6.56
N ASN A 907 -2.41 -23.65 -7.27
CA ASN A 907 -2.30 -22.24 -7.61
C ASN A 907 -2.55 -22.04 -9.10
N LYS A 908 -3.68 -21.44 -9.44
CA LYS A 908 -4.11 -21.22 -10.81
C LYS A 908 -4.55 -19.79 -11.01
N GLN A 909 -4.19 -19.22 -12.16
CA GLN A 909 -4.47 -17.83 -12.52
C GLN A 909 -5.14 -17.79 -13.89
N TYR A 910 -5.98 -16.77 -14.09
CA TYR A 910 -6.68 -16.52 -15.34
C TYR A 910 -6.71 -15.04 -15.67
N SER A 911 -6.45 -14.73 -16.93
CA SER A 911 -6.59 -13.37 -17.46
C SER A 911 -7.25 -13.38 -18.84
N VAL A 912 -7.99 -12.30 -19.16
CA VAL A 912 -8.61 -12.09 -20.47
C VAL A 912 -8.68 -10.60 -20.79
N ASN A 913 -8.40 -10.27 -22.05
CA ASN A 913 -8.48 -8.91 -22.59
C ASN A 913 -8.85 -8.96 -24.11
N ALA A 914 -8.76 -7.84 -24.81
CA ALA A 914 -9.05 -7.78 -26.25
C ALA A 914 -8.10 -8.61 -27.12
N GLN A 915 -6.90 -8.89 -26.64
CA GLN A 915 -5.89 -9.63 -27.39
C GLN A 915 -6.04 -11.15 -27.23
N GLY A 916 -6.42 -11.61 -26.05
CA GLY A 916 -6.50 -13.04 -25.79
C GLY A 916 -6.86 -13.38 -24.35
N ARG A 917 -6.77 -14.66 -24.05
CA ARG A 917 -6.89 -15.21 -22.70
C ARG A 917 -5.69 -16.07 -22.36
N THR A 918 -5.40 -16.15 -21.08
CA THR A 918 -4.27 -16.93 -20.55
C THR A 918 -4.71 -17.67 -19.28
N GLU A 919 -4.44 -18.95 -19.23
CA GLU A 919 -4.68 -19.84 -18.11
C GLU A 919 -3.34 -20.38 -17.62
N THR A 920 -2.98 -20.10 -16.36
CA THR A 920 -1.67 -20.49 -15.81
C THR A 920 -1.83 -21.32 -14.56
N TRP A 921 -1.13 -22.44 -14.50
CA TRP A 921 -0.89 -23.22 -13.31
C TRP A 921 0.52 -22.95 -12.80
N ASN A 922 0.65 -22.78 -11.48
CA ASN A 922 1.94 -22.59 -10.81
C ASN A 922 2.14 -23.68 -9.76
N ASN A 923 3.40 -24.08 -9.53
CA ASN A 923 3.71 -24.90 -8.38
C ASN A 923 3.47 -24.12 -7.07
N CYS A 924 3.16 -24.83 -6.01
CA CYS A 924 2.95 -24.26 -4.69
C CYS A 924 3.53 -25.19 -3.62
N ILE A 925 3.59 -24.70 -2.38
CA ILE A 925 4.10 -25.50 -1.26
C ILE A 925 3.25 -26.76 -1.09
N PRO A 926 3.87 -27.96 -1.02
CA PRO A 926 3.13 -29.20 -0.79
C PRO A 926 2.67 -29.30 0.67
N ARG A 927 1.75 -30.24 0.93
CA ARG A 927 1.31 -30.54 2.30
C ARG A 927 2.49 -30.81 3.21
N TYR A 928 2.37 -30.39 4.45
CA TYR A 928 3.33 -30.73 5.49
C TYR A 928 2.69 -30.79 6.86
N VAL A 929 3.34 -31.51 7.76
CA VAL A 929 3.06 -31.52 9.20
C VAL A 929 4.32 -31.09 9.91
N MET A 930 4.20 -30.14 10.85
CA MET A 930 5.34 -29.56 11.57
C MET A 930 5.07 -29.53 13.07
N LEU A 931 6.06 -29.91 13.84
CA LEU A 931 6.12 -29.63 15.29
C LEU A 931 7.05 -28.46 15.54
N SER A 932 6.55 -27.43 16.20
CA SER A 932 7.36 -26.30 16.62
C SER A 932 7.30 -26.06 18.11
N VAL A 933 8.39 -25.49 18.64
CA VAL A 933 8.60 -25.14 20.04
C VAL A 933 8.96 -23.66 20.11
N ALA A 934 8.15 -22.88 20.80
CA ALA A 934 8.43 -21.47 21.03
C ALA A 934 8.70 -21.20 22.50
N TYR A 935 9.78 -20.47 22.79
CA TYR A 935 10.13 -20.02 24.13
C TYR A 935 10.06 -18.51 24.21
N LYS A 936 9.23 -18.01 25.11
CA LYS A 936 9.03 -16.58 25.38
C LYS A 936 9.74 -16.18 26.69
N PHE A 937 10.51 -15.12 26.64
CA PHE A 937 11.15 -14.57 27.85
C PHE A 937 10.81 -13.09 28.00
N ASN A 938 10.69 -12.68 29.22
CA ASN A 938 10.48 -11.28 29.58
C ASN A 938 11.30 -11.01 30.83
N LYS A 939 12.22 -10.07 30.73
CA LYS A 939 13.06 -9.62 31.83
C LYS A 939 12.82 -8.15 32.08
N GLN A 940 12.34 -7.84 33.26
CA GLN A 940 12.15 -6.47 33.68
C GLN A 940 13.37 -5.98 34.46
N PRO A 941 13.69 -4.67 34.43
CA PRO A 941 14.67 -4.10 35.33
C PRO A 941 14.26 -4.42 36.78
N LYS A 942 15.18 -4.94 37.55
CA LYS A 942 14.97 -5.02 39.01
C LYS A 942 14.73 -3.61 39.53
N LYS A 943 13.70 -3.42 40.35
CA LYS A 943 13.43 -2.17 41.08
C LYS A 943 14.68 -1.65 41.79
#